data_2e673145422716e0c373199a0b81523f
#
_entry.id   2e673145422716e0c373199a0b81523f
#
_cell.length_a   1.000
_cell.length_b   1.000
_cell.length_c   1.000
_cell.angle_alpha   90.00
_cell.angle_beta   90.00
_cell.angle_gamma   90.00
#
_symmetry.space_group_name_H-M   'P 1'
#
loop_
_entity.id
_entity.type
_entity.pdbx_description
1 polymer ?
#
loop_
_entity_poly.entity_id
_entity_poly.type
_entity_poly.pdbx_seq_one_letter_code
_entity_poly.pdbx_strand_id
1 'polypeptide(L)'
;MQFRSTRLALAVTAVLTVTALGAGTLATAPAALAAGPVAAPAQKAAGLPVYPEGTDPGGVGASGFLTYFFANDTSRKLLWTPYGGGPRTLLQTPEDGGWAMGAGDVVVTGDANWVYEMRSLTLRNMATPSAPAVGIDLRPLNGTFVSVLGPTSVLAQLAKADGTTELHVVTKDGAATNTRKVTGLPADATEFFGSAVRDGVVLVGYETGPANARTGGRALVDTAAGKATDTYASAEGGRGYGGLQFSDTHVTWYEYEAGTGGIIRSVDRGTGEAKRTVLGPHTAEWYTALVGDRLVYGNPTTPVRAVSLATGEVQDLLDSGSAALTAPDGTAVVRGARAADGKGLFRIDTAQDGTLRAVKVADEAPLPELAVDQVHVPDTVDLDRTAGKVTLAWTLSRPDAFLDVTLTHVATGQEFHARVNAPAEGTRFSFTWDGTIDGVDAPNGSYGVEAEATTLDGSGEPAYQGWLMKVSRAYNPHDYTNNGSTDVLARDKDGVVWSDDLRDRPADGTTASARRTKAGWGWGIYPQIEAAGDIAGSGVGDLVAVDGSGVLWHYLGKGDGTFAARQRVGGGWQVYDRITGGSDLDGDGRADLVAVDKAGDLYLYKGTGNASAPYAARKKTGHGWGVYNQITAVGNIAGGAAGDLVARDKDGVLWLYLGKGDGTFAARTKIGGGWNAFSQLVGAGDVDDDGRPDLIAYGAGGTYLYSSTGSYTAPFTRRTTTLYAGEGTAFDNVL
;
A
#
# COMPACT_ATOMS: atom_id res chain seq x y z
N MET A 1 -33.29 8.94 -10.47
CA MET A 1 -32.74 10.21 -11.00
C MET A 1 -31.45 9.86 -11.71
N GLN A 2 -31.42 10.02 -13.03
CA GLN A 2 -30.24 9.71 -13.83
C GLN A 2 -29.29 10.90 -13.80
N PHE A 3 -28.10 10.71 -13.29
CA PHE A 3 -27.01 11.69 -13.47
C PHE A 3 -26.23 11.33 -14.74
N ARG A 4 -26.26 12.25 -15.70
CA ARG A 4 -25.44 12.20 -16.92
C ARG A 4 -24.02 12.65 -16.56
N SER A 5 -23.05 11.77 -16.74
CA SER A 5 -21.62 12.11 -16.72
C SER A 5 -21.26 12.82 -18.03
N THR A 6 -20.84 14.07 -17.93
CA THR A 6 -20.28 14.84 -19.06
C THR A 6 -18.79 14.53 -19.14
N ARG A 7 -18.39 13.68 -20.09
CA ARG A 7 -16.98 13.43 -20.41
C ARG A 7 -16.39 14.66 -21.11
N LEU A 8 -15.42 15.32 -20.48
CA LEU A 8 -14.56 16.30 -21.14
C LEU A 8 -13.47 15.52 -21.91
N ALA A 9 -13.51 15.61 -23.24
CA ALA A 9 -12.43 15.09 -24.08
C ALA A 9 -11.27 16.10 -24.08
N LEU A 10 -10.14 15.74 -23.48
CA LEU A 10 -8.90 16.49 -23.64
C LEU A 10 -8.26 16.13 -24.98
N ALA A 11 -8.18 17.08 -25.89
CA ALA A 11 -7.42 16.96 -27.14
C ALA A 11 -5.92 17.16 -26.85
N VAL A 12 -5.14 16.10 -27.00
CA VAL A 12 -3.67 16.18 -26.94
C VAL A 12 -3.15 16.57 -28.32
N THR A 13 -2.63 17.79 -28.45
CA THR A 13 -1.92 18.24 -29.64
C THR A 13 -0.45 17.83 -29.55
N ALA A 14 -0.04 16.81 -30.30
CA ALA A 14 1.35 16.42 -30.44
C ALA A 14 2.10 17.41 -31.32
N VAL A 15 3.11 18.09 -30.78
CA VAL A 15 4.06 18.87 -31.55
C VAL A 15 5.28 17.99 -31.85
N LEU A 16 5.40 17.59 -33.12
CA LEU A 16 6.60 16.96 -33.68
C LEU A 16 7.66 18.06 -33.94
N THR A 17 8.76 18.07 -33.22
CA THR A 17 9.95 18.81 -33.61
C THR A 17 10.99 17.86 -34.23
N VAL A 18 11.19 18.03 -35.51
CA VAL A 18 12.26 17.39 -36.31
C VAL A 18 13.55 18.18 -36.03
N THR A 19 14.60 17.55 -35.47
CA THR A 19 15.93 18.12 -35.41
C THR A 19 16.84 17.45 -36.43
N ALA A 20 17.31 18.27 -37.37
CA ALA A 20 18.29 17.88 -38.39
C ALA A 20 19.69 17.74 -37.76
N LEU A 21 20.43 16.69 -38.16
CA LEU A 21 21.84 16.54 -37.90
C LEU A 21 22.69 17.57 -38.69
N GLY A 22 23.52 18.30 -37.93
CA GLY A 22 24.63 19.10 -38.49
C GLY A 22 25.93 18.71 -37.81
N ALA A 23 26.89 18.22 -38.59
CA ALA A 23 28.25 17.94 -38.16
C ALA A 23 29.06 19.22 -38.00
N GLY A 24 29.91 19.33 -36.96
CA GLY A 24 30.92 20.39 -36.94
C GLY A 24 31.60 20.69 -35.60
N THR A 25 32.86 20.27 -35.54
CA THR A 25 34.03 20.89 -34.84
C THR A 25 34.11 20.87 -33.31
N LEU A 26 35.17 20.20 -32.88
CA LEU A 26 35.79 20.27 -31.55
C LEU A 26 36.19 21.72 -31.19
N ALA A 27 35.67 22.23 -30.10
CA ALA A 27 36.20 23.42 -29.44
C ALA A 27 36.50 23.11 -27.97
N THR A 28 37.70 23.51 -27.55
CA THR A 28 38.29 23.35 -26.22
C THR A 28 37.43 24.00 -25.13
N ALA A 29 37.23 23.27 -24.03
CA ALA A 29 36.51 23.74 -22.84
C ALA A 29 37.34 24.77 -22.07
N PRO A 30 36.77 25.90 -21.62
CA PRO A 30 37.39 26.75 -20.62
C PRO A 30 37.20 26.20 -19.22
N ALA A 31 38.21 26.42 -18.37
CA ALA A 31 38.24 25.98 -16.98
C ALA A 31 37.02 26.45 -16.17
N ALA A 32 36.41 25.53 -15.44
CA ALA A 32 35.36 25.85 -14.50
C ALA A 32 35.89 26.69 -13.33
N LEU A 33 35.42 27.91 -13.21
CA LEU A 33 35.52 28.71 -11.98
C LEU A 33 34.63 28.05 -10.92
N ALA A 34 35.25 27.67 -9.80
CA ALA A 34 34.53 27.17 -8.63
C ALA A 34 33.56 28.25 -8.15
N ALA A 35 32.25 27.97 -8.28
CA ALA A 35 31.22 28.76 -7.63
C ALA A 35 31.34 28.57 -6.12
N GLY A 36 31.49 29.66 -5.39
CA GLY A 36 31.46 29.69 -3.93
C GLY A 36 30.12 29.13 -3.40
N PRO A 37 30.07 28.73 -2.12
CA PRO A 37 28.86 28.13 -1.55
C PRO A 37 27.70 29.12 -1.69
N VAL A 38 26.66 28.70 -2.40
CA VAL A 38 25.36 29.41 -2.43
C VAL A 38 24.85 29.39 -1.01
N ALA A 39 24.70 30.55 -0.39
CA ALA A 39 24.06 30.68 0.91
C ALA A 39 22.67 30.01 0.82
N ALA A 40 22.40 29.08 1.71
CA ALA A 40 21.05 28.49 1.85
C ALA A 40 20.04 29.63 1.99
N PRO A 41 18.88 29.58 1.31
CA PRO A 41 17.85 30.59 1.47
C PRO A 41 17.52 30.71 2.96
N ALA A 42 17.54 31.93 3.50
CA ALA A 42 17.16 32.22 4.87
C ALA A 42 15.79 31.57 5.13
N GLN A 43 15.73 30.61 6.03
CA GLN A 43 14.49 29.99 6.48
C GLN A 43 13.58 31.11 6.96
N LYS A 44 12.50 31.40 6.23
CA LYS A 44 11.45 32.32 6.64
C LYS A 44 10.99 31.82 8.01
N ALA A 45 10.99 32.67 9.03
CA ALA A 45 10.50 32.29 10.35
C ALA A 45 9.15 31.57 10.16
N ALA A 46 9.06 30.34 10.58
CA ALA A 46 7.84 29.54 10.43
C ALA A 46 6.74 30.26 11.19
N GLY A 47 5.63 30.59 10.52
CA GLY A 47 4.43 31.11 11.17
C GLY A 47 3.92 30.08 12.18
N LEU A 48 3.01 30.50 13.08
CA LEU A 48 2.37 29.57 14.00
C LEU A 48 1.68 28.43 13.22
N PRO A 49 1.67 27.20 13.74
CA PRO A 49 0.94 26.11 13.12
C PRO A 49 -0.57 26.40 13.11
N VAL A 50 -1.27 25.84 12.13
CA VAL A 50 -2.74 25.99 12.02
C VAL A 50 -3.43 24.98 12.94
N TYR A 51 -4.30 25.48 13.82
CA TYR A 51 -5.34 24.69 14.47
C TYR A 51 -6.53 24.61 13.50
N PRO A 52 -6.95 23.41 13.05
CA PRO A 52 -8.00 23.30 12.04
C PRO A 52 -9.34 23.85 12.54
N GLU A 53 -9.95 24.77 11.80
CA GLU A 53 -11.30 25.29 12.10
C GLU A 53 -12.31 24.13 12.04
N GLY A 54 -13.28 24.13 12.96
CA GLY A 54 -14.31 23.09 13.03
C GLY A 54 -13.89 21.79 13.72
N THR A 55 -12.62 21.66 14.19
CA THR A 55 -12.17 20.50 14.97
C THR A 55 -12.19 20.79 16.47
N ASP A 56 -12.19 19.72 17.27
CA ASP A 56 -12.06 19.82 18.72
C ASP A 56 -10.67 19.42 19.21
N PRO A 57 -10.18 19.97 20.33
CA PRO A 57 -8.90 19.58 20.89
C PRO A 57 -8.99 18.18 21.48
N GLY A 58 -8.19 17.24 20.95
CA GLY A 58 -8.14 15.84 21.38
C GLY A 58 -7.09 15.57 22.45
N GLY A 59 -6.16 16.53 22.68
CA GLY A 59 -5.08 16.42 23.65
C GLY A 59 -3.96 17.42 23.37
N VAL A 60 -3.09 17.62 24.37
CA VAL A 60 -1.91 18.49 24.25
C VAL A 60 -0.70 17.79 24.82
N GLY A 61 0.41 17.90 24.09
CA GLY A 61 1.70 17.35 24.48
C GLY A 61 2.74 18.44 24.69
N ALA A 62 3.98 18.03 24.94
CA ALA A 62 5.11 18.93 25.10
C ALA A 62 5.52 19.57 23.77
N SER A 63 5.48 18.84 22.65
CA SER A 63 5.95 19.29 21.32
C SER A 63 4.84 19.61 20.33
N GLY A 64 3.55 19.34 20.65
CA GLY A 64 2.45 19.55 19.73
C GLY A 64 1.08 19.37 20.37
N PHE A 65 0.05 19.38 19.54
CA PHE A 65 -1.32 19.17 19.95
C PHE A 65 -2.05 18.18 19.04
N LEU A 66 -3.07 17.54 19.59
CA LEU A 66 -3.95 16.60 18.90
C LEU A 66 -5.30 17.26 18.67
N THR A 67 -5.82 17.19 17.45
CA THR A 67 -7.20 17.49 17.12
C THR A 67 -7.91 16.23 16.64
N TYR A 68 -9.22 16.16 16.77
CA TYR A 68 -9.99 15.04 16.25
C TYR A 68 -11.17 15.52 15.41
N PHE A 69 -11.55 14.68 14.46
CA PHE A 69 -12.75 14.85 13.64
C PHE A 69 -13.37 13.48 13.34
N PHE A 70 -14.63 13.46 12.99
CA PHE A 70 -15.33 12.26 12.58
C PHE A 70 -15.16 12.09 11.08
N ALA A 71 -14.68 10.91 10.65
CA ALA A 71 -14.73 10.54 9.25
C ALA A 71 -16.16 10.07 8.87
N ASN A 72 -16.42 9.99 7.57
CA ASN A 72 -17.73 9.55 7.04
C ASN A 72 -18.11 8.12 7.45
N ASP A 73 -17.15 7.33 7.95
CA ASP A 73 -17.27 5.92 8.31
C ASP A 73 -17.46 5.67 9.82
N THR A 74 -17.89 6.64 10.59
CA THR A 74 -18.02 6.59 12.07
C THR A 74 -16.71 6.44 12.83
N SER A 75 -15.55 6.29 12.14
CA SER A 75 -14.24 6.24 12.79
C SER A 75 -13.77 7.64 13.19
N ARG A 76 -13.00 7.71 14.28
CA ARG A 76 -12.36 8.96 14.70
C ARG A 76 -10.96 9.04 14.12
N LYS A 77 -10.68 10.15 13.47
CA LYS A 77 -9.35 10.48 12.97
C LYS A 77 -8.72 11.52 13.86
N LEU A 78 -7.48 11.32 14.22
CA LEU A 78 -6.72 12.17 15.11
C LEU A 78 -5.57 12.79 14.32
N LEU A 79 -5.46 14.12 14.36
CA LEU A 79 -4.42 14.86 13.66
C LEU A 79 -3.44 15.47 14.66
N TRP A 80 -2.22 14.96 14.70
CA TRP A 80 -1.14 15.55 15.47
C TRP A 80 -0.48 16.70 14.71
N THR A 81 -0.36 17.85 15.35
CA THR A 81 0.28 19.05 14.79
C THR A 81 1.41 19.51 15.72
N PRO A 82 2.68 19.51 15.25
CA PRO A 82 3.81 20.04 16.05
C PRO A 82 3.75 21.56 16.24
N TYR A 83 4.07 22.06 17.43
CA TYR A 83 4.14 23.52 17.70
C TYR A 83 5.24 24.21 16.89
N GLY A 84 6.36 23.54 16.63
CA GLY A 84 7.46 24.07 15.83
C GLY A 84 7.21 24.12 14.33
N GLY A 85 6.03 23.72 13.87
CA GLY A 85 5.76 23.49 12.44
C GLY A 85 6.28 22.15 11.97
N GLY A 86 6.15 21.87 10.70
CA GLY A 86 6.53 20.59 10.09
C GLY A 86 5.32 19.73 9.71
N PRO A 87 5.56 18.49 9.25
CA PRO A 87 4.50 17.61 8.78
C PRO A 87 3.55 17.23 9.92
N ARG A 88 2.27 17.23 9.60
CA ARG A 88 1.23 16.69 10.49
C ARG A 88 1.21 15.18 10.38
N THR A 89 0.79 14.51 11.46
CA THR A 89 0.65 13.05 11.48
C THR A 89 -0.80 12.67 11.73
N LEU A 90 -1.38 11.87 10.84
CA LEU A 90 -2.70 11.31 11.02
C LEU A 90 -2.59 10.00 11.82
N LEU A 91 -3.35 9.92 12.90
CA LEU A 91 -3.52 8.71 13.70
C LEU A 91 -4.95 8.21 13.53
N GLN A 92 -5.13 6.90 13.43
CA GLN A 92 -6.44 6.27 13.33
C GLN A 92 -6.74 5.49 14.60
N THR A 93 -7.95 5.66 15.13
CA THR A 93 -8.48 4.74 16.12
C THR A 93 -8.98 3.47 15.41
N PRO A 94 -9.03 2.30 16.09
CA PRO A 94 -9.90 1.21 15.64
C PRO A 94 -11.33 1.69 15.43
N GLU A 95 -12.12 0.93 14.68
CA GLU A 95 -13.58 1.16 14.59
C GLU A 95 -14.16 1.16 16.01
N ASP A 96 -15.01 2.13 16.32
CA ASP A 96 -15.53 2.39 17.67
C ASP A 96 -14.45 2.58 18.76
N GLY A 97 -13.20 2.83 18.37
CA GLY A 97 -12.08 3.01 19.28
C GLY A 97 -11.99 4.40 19.89
N GLY A 98 -11.37 4.46 21.08
CA GLY A 98 -11.07 5.70 21.80
C GLY A 98 -9.61 6.08 21.75
N TRP A 99 -9.28 7.23 22.36
CA TRP A 99 -7.91 7.70 22.53
C TRP A 99 -7.73 8.41 23.87
N ALA A 100 -6.48 8.48 24.31
CA ALA A 100 -6.06 9.26 25.48
C ALA A 100 -4.68 9.88 25.24
N MET A 101 -4.41 10.98 25.93
CA MET A 101 -3.10 11.58 26.11
C MET A 101 -2.89 11.92 27.58
N GLY A 102 -1.63 12.06 28.03
CA GLY A 102 -1.39 12.41 29.42
C GLY A 102 0.05 12.18 29.90
N ALA A 103 0.95 11.74 29.00
CA ALA A 103 2.35 11.53 29.34
C ALA A 103 3.24 12.09 28.21
N GLY A 104 3.71 13.32 28.34
CA GLY A 104 4.51 13.97 27.30
C GLY A 104 3.75 14.04 25.97
N ASP A 105 4.35 13.47 24.93
CA ASP A 105 3.77 13.42 23.59
C ASP A 105 3.19 12.03 23.27
N VAL A 106 2.84 11.22 24.24
CA VAL A 106 2.32 9.86 24.02
C VAL A 106 0.83 9.90 23.76
N VAL A 107 0.42 9.46 22.58
CA VAL A 107 -0.98 9.19 22.21
C VAL A 107 -1.26 7.70 22.36
N VAL A 108 -2.32 7.37 23.05
CA VAL A 108 -2.86 6.02 23.18
C VAL A 108 -4.13 5.91 22.37
N THR A 109 -4.23 4.88 21.52
CA THR A 109 -5.50 4.50 20.88
C THR A 109 -5.89 3.11 21.34
N GLY A 110 -7.18 2.81 21.43
CA GLY A 110 -7.65 1.53 21.95
C GLY A 110 -8.99 1.09 21.32
N ASP A 111 -9.39 -0.13 21.70
CA ASP A 111 -10.48 -0.90 21.11
C ASP A 111 -11.89 -0.60 21.68
N ALA A 112 -12.06 0.47 22.43
CA ALA A 112 -13.34 0.90 22.96
C ALA A 112 -13.49 2.42 22.90
N ASN A 113 -14.72 2.90 22.63
CA ASN A 113 -15.04 4.32 22.57
C ASN A 113 -14.82 5.06 23.92
N TRP A 114 -15.17 4.40 25.02
CA TRP A 114 -14.89 4.89 26.36
C TRP A 114 -13.49 4.52 26.78
N VAL A 115 -12.69 5.53 27.09
CA VAL A 115 -11.26 5.39 27.41
C VAL A 115 -11.02 4.33 28.50
N TYR A 116 -11.84 4.29 29.55
CA TYR A 116 -11.72 3.36 30.67
C TYR A 116 -12.21 1.94 30.38
N GLU A 117 -12.73 1.69 29.19
CA GLU A 117 -13.10 0.35 28.72
C GLU A 117 -12.08 -0.25 27.75
N MET A 118 -11.11 0.55 27.31
CA MET A 118 -10.06 0.08 26.38
C MET A 118 -9.24 -1.03 27.01
N ARG A 119 -9.01 -2.11 26.25
CA ARG A 119 -8.29 -3.31 26.66
C ARG A 119 -7.15 -3.68 25.72
N SER A 120 -7.23 -3.32 24.47
CA SER A 120 -6.15 -3.47 23.49
C SER A 120 -5.67 -2.08 23.10
N LEU A 121 -4.42 -1.76 23.44
CA LEU A 121 -3.88 -0.41 23.37
C LEU A 121 -2.72 -0.34 22.39
N THR A 122 -2.65 0.77 21.65
CA THR A 122 -1.48 1.16 20.84
C THR A 122 -0.96 2.51 21.32
N LEU A 123 0.28 2.53 21.80
CA LEU A 123 0.96 3.71 22.31
C LEU A 123 1.93 4.24 21.25
N ARG A 124 1.81 5.51 20.89
CA ARG A 124 2.71 6.17 19.95
C ARG A 124 3.27 7.45 20.56
N ASN A 125 4.60 7.55 20.59
CA ASN A 125 5.27 8.77 21.03
C ASN A 125 5.45 9.75 19.87
N MET A 126 4.73 10.85 19.91
CA MET A 126 4.73 11.86 18.85
C MET A 126 5.96 12.79 18.88
N ALA A 127 6.81 12.72 19.90
CA ALA A 127 8.15 13.32 19.85
C ALA A 127 9.10 12.56 18.90
N THR A 128 8.81 11.28 18.64
CA THR A 128 9.57 10.42 17.72
C THR A 128 8.58 9.58 16.88
N PRO A 129 7.80 10.23 15.99
CA PRO A 129 6.67 9.58 15.30
C PRO A 129 7.09 8.43 14.37
N SER A 130 8.35 8.41 13.89
CA SER A 130 8.95 7.32 13.11
C SER A 130 9.31 6.08 13.93
N ALA A 131 9.33 6.18 15.27
CA ALA A 131 9.55 5.01 16.12
C ALA A 131 8.34 4.06 16.08
N PRO A 132 8.55 2.72 16.13
CA PRO A 132 7.47 1.77 16.17
C PRO A 132 6.51 2.02 17.33
N ALA A 133 5.21 1.94 17.07
CA ALA A 133 4.21 1.99 18.13
C ALA A 133 4.30 0.76 19.05
N VAL A 134 3.94 0.94 20.31
CA VAL A 134 3.98 -0.12 21.32
C VAL A 134 2.57 -0.64 21.58
N GLY A 135 2.33 -1.92 21.37
CA GLY A 135 1.07 -2.59 21.69
C GLY A 135 1.05 -3.12 23.12
N ILE A 136 0.00 -2.82 23.89
CA ILE A 136 -0.26 -3.40 25.22
C ILE A 136 -1.66 -4.03 25.19
N ASP A 137 -1.71 -5.37 25.37
CA ASP A 137 -2.96 -6.11 25.50
C ASP A 137 -3.26 -6.38 26.98
N LEU A 138 -4.33 -5.78 27.51
CA LEU A 138 -4.79 -5.93 28.88
C LEU A 138 -5.80 -7.08 29.05
N ARG A 139 -6.32 -7.68 27.95
CA ARG A 139 -7.30 -8.77 28.00
C ARG A 139 -6.82 -10.01 28.77
N PRO A 140 -5.54 -10.48 28.57
CA PRO A 140 -5.04 -11.61 29.34
C PRO A 140 -4.92 -11.33 30.85
N LEU A 141 -4.88 -10.05 31.24
CA LEU A 141 -4.82 -9.60 32.63
C LEU A 141 -6.20 -9.32 33.23
N ASN A 142 -7.27 -9.54 32.46
CA ASN A 142 -8.62 -9.08 32.77
C ASN A 142 -8.67 -7.59 33.16
N GLY A 143 -7.90 -6.79 32.43
CA GLY A 143 -7.66 -5.39 32.74
C GLY A 143 -8.34 -4.41 31.79
N THR A 144 -8.52 -3.17 32.24
CA THR A 144 -8.92 -2.01 31.44
C THR A 144 -8.01 -0.81 31.74
N PHE A 145 -7.92 0.09 30.76
CA PHE A 145 -7.05 1.27 30.81
C PHE A 145 -7.53 2.29 31.85
N VAL A 146 -6.59 2.98 32.53
CA VAL A 146 -6.85 4.06 33.48
C VAL A 146 -6.11 5.34 33.09
N SER A 147 -4.81 5.28 32.80
CA SER A 147 -4.01 6.44 32.37
C SER A 147 -2.73 6.00 31.67
N VAL A 148 -2.19 6.85 30.78
CA VAL A 148 -0.88 6.66 30.17
C VAL A 148 0.24 7.19 31.08
N LEU A 149 1.29 6.41 31.24
CA LEU A 149 2.44 6.77 32.10
C LEU A 149 3.70 7.11 31.30
N GLY A 150 3.77 6.61 30.08
CA GLY A 150 4.92 6.81 29.19
C GLY A 150 4.77 6.02 27.90
N PRO A 151 5.79 6.02 27.04
CA PRO A 151 5.71 5.39 25.70
C PRO A 151 5.57 3.85 25.74
N THR A 152 5.85 3.21 26.87
CA THR A 152 5.78 1.75 27.06
C THR A 152 4.97 1.34 28.29
N SER A 153 4.30 2.26 28.99
CA SER A 153 3.65 1.97 30.26
C SER A 153 2.32 2.69 30.44
N VAL A 154 1.39 1.99 31.08
CA VAL A 154 0.05 2.50 31.40
C VAL A 154 -0.30 2.14 32.86
N LEU A 155 -1.25 2.88 33.42
CA LEU A 155 -1.98 2.50 34.60
C LEU A 155 -3.24 1.75 34.17
N ALA A 156 -3.49 0.59 34.76
CA ALA A 156 -4.64 -0.25 34.44
C ALA A 156 -5.31 -0.79 35.70
N GLN A 157 -6.62 -0.89 35.68
CA GLN A 157 -7.35 -1.65 36.72
C GLN A 157 -7.49 -3.11 36.25
N LEU A 158 -7.21 -4.04 37.17
CA LEU A 158 -7.31 -5.48 36.90
C LEU A 158 -8.41 -6.09 37.80
N ALA A 159 -9.38 -6.73 37.14
CA ALA A 159 -10.46 -7.43 37.86
C ALA A 159 -9.99 -8.82 38.29
N LYS A 160 -10.26 -9.16 39.54
CA LYS A 160 -9.92 -10.45 40.13
C LYS A 160 -11.07 -11.44 40.13
N ALA A 161 -10.75 -12.71 40.34
CA ALA A 161 -11.74 -13.79 40.38
C ALA A 161 -12.77 -13.67 41.52
N ASP A 162 -12.36 -12.96 42.59
CA ASP A 162 -13.22 -12.70 43.76
C ASP A 162 -14.16 -11.48 43.59
N GLY A 163 -14.12 -10.85 42.40
CA GLY A 163 -14.93 -9.66 42.06
C GLY A 163 -14.32 -8.35 42.54
N THR A 164 -13.18 -8.34 43.20
CA THR A 164 -12.44 -7.12 43.56
C THR A 164 -11.61 -6.60 42.37
N THR A 165 -11.23 -5.33 42.42
CA THR A 165 -10.33 -4.72 41.42
C THR A 165 -9.04 -4.25 42.11
N GLU A 166 -7.94 -4.28 41.36
CA GLU A 166 -6.68 -3.74 41.79
C GLU A 166 -6.11 -2.79 40.73
N LEU A 167 -5.46 -1.74 41.16
CA LEU A 167 -4.74 -0.80 40.29
C LEU A 167 -3.30 -1.29 40.08
N HIS A 168 -2.85 -1.37 38.85
CA HIS A 168 -1.52 -1.82 38.46
C HIS A 168 -0.82 -0.86 37.49
N VAL A 169 0.49 -0.70 37.65
CA VAL A 169 1.38 -0.23 36.61
C VAL A 169 1.67 -1.40 35.70
N VAL A 170 1.34 -1.25 34.41
CA VAL A 170 1.59 -2.24 33.36
C VAL A 170 2.63 -1.67 32.40
N THR A 171 3.72 -2.40 32.19
CA THR A 171 4.85 -1.99 31.35
C THR A 171 5.16 -3.03 30.31
N LYS A 172 5.36 -2.59 29.06
CA LYS A 172 5.83 -3.42 27.95
C LYS A 172 7.35 -3.34 27.85
N ASP A 173 8.01 -4.51 27.93
CA ASP A 173 9.44 -4.66 27.75
C ASP A 173 9.70 -5.75 26.69
N GLY A 174 10.01 -5.32 25.48
CA GLY A 174 10.08 -6.22 24.33
C GLY A 174 8.78 -7.00 24.12
N ALA A 175 8.84 -8.32 24.14
CA ALA A 175 7.65 -9.18 24.06
C ALA A 175 6.90 -9.32 25.40
N ALA A 176 7.55 -9.07 26.54
CA ALA A 176 6.99 -9.26 27.86
C ALA A 176 6.06 -8.12 28.29
N THR A 177 5.00 -8.45 29.04
CA THR A 177 4.14 -7.49 29.71
C THR A 177 4.27 -7.72 31.22
N ASN A 178 4.83 -6.74 31.90
CA ASN A 178 5.08 -6.77 33.35
C ASN A 178 4.02 -5.98 34.09
N THR A 179 3.60 -6.46 35.23
CA THR A 179 2.61 -5.79 36.08
C THR A 179 3.16 -5.57 37.49
N ARG A 180 2.84 -4.43 38.08
CA ARG A 180 3.16 -4.11 39.46
C ARG A 180 1.97 -3.45 40.13
N LYS A 181 1.46 -4.05 41.19
CA LYS A 181 0.33 -3.56 41.99
C LYS A 181 0.67 -2.21 42.62
N VAL A 182 -0.28 -1.28 42.55
CA VAL A 182 -0.27 -0.03 43.34
C VAL A 182 -0.78 -0.33 44.74
N THR A 183 0.00 0.05 45.75
CA THR A 183 -0.30 -0.16 47.18
C THR A 183 -0.76 1.14 47.84
N GLY A 184 -1.39 1.03 49.03
CA GLY A 184 -1.83 2.18 49.81
C GLY A 184 -3.21 2.73 49.45
N LEU A 185 -3.94 2.05 48.51
CA LEU A 185 -5.34 2.32 48.22
C LEU A 185 -6.25 1.45 49.14
N PRO A 186 -7.52 1.85 49.37
CA PRO A 186 -8.49 1.01 50.06
C PRO A 186 -8.67 -0.35 49.41
N ALA A 187 -8.87 -1.40 50.19
CA ALA A 187 -8.97 -2.75 49.68
C ALA A 187 -10.23 -3.00 48.78
N ASP A 188 -11.27 -2.20 48.98
CA ASP A 188 -12.52 -2.21 48.25
C ASP A 188 -12.60 -1.12 47.18
N ALA A 189 -11.46 -0.46 46.85
CA ALA A 189 -11.40 0.52 45.81
C ALA A 189 -11.69 -0.09 44.42
N THR A 190 -12.52 0.59 43.64
CA THR A 190 -12.96 0.17 42.30
C THR A 190 -13.23 1.41 41.44
N GLU A 191 -13.57 1.21 40.14
CA GLU A 191 -13.91 2.29 39.21
C GLU A 191 -12.80 3.37 39.16
N PHE A 192 -11.59 2.96 38.74
CA PHE A 192 -10.44 3.87 38.73
C PHE A 192 -10.42 4.79 37.51
N PHE A 193 -10.09 6.07 37.75
CA PHE A 193 -9.87 7.12 36.75
C PHE A 193 -8.54 7.80 37.01
N GLY A 194 -7.77 8.14 35.98
CA GLY A 194 -6.47 8.79 36.14
C GLY A 194 -6.41 10.15 35.47
N SER A 195 -5.71 11.10 36.09
CA SER A 195 -5.26 12.33 35.44
C SER A 195 -4.11 12.06 34.46
N ALA A 196 -3.64 13.09 33.76
CA ALA A 196 -2.33 13.07 33.11
C ALA A 196 -1.22 12.83 34.17
N VAL A 197 -0.16 12.11 33.76
CA VAL A 197 1.03 11.93 34.59
C VAL A 197 1.89 13.21 34.57
N ARG A 198 2.38 13.60 35.72
CA ARG A 198 3.34 14.70 35.87
C ARG A 198 4.42 14.28 36.88
N ASP A 199 5.69 14.40 36.50
CA ASP A 199 6.85 14.03 37.34
C ASP A 199 6.75 12.65 37.99
N GLY A 200 6.21 11.67 37.22
CA GLY A 200 6.00 10.30 37.68
C GLY A 200 4.83 10.10 38.64
N VAL A 201 4.01 11.13 38.88
CA VAL A 201 2.81 11.08 39.75
C VAL A 201 1.55 11.16 38.91
N VAL A 202 0.50 10.44 39.32
CA VAL A 202 -0.88 10.49 38.75
C VAL A 202 -1.88 10.73 39.87
N LEU A 203 -2.83 11.64 39.68
CA LEU A 203 -3.99 11.71 40.54
C LEU A 203 -5.03 10.70 40.07
N VAL A 204 -5.36 9.76 40.94
CA VAL A 204 -6.32 8.68 40.67
C VAL A 204 -7.58 8.92 41.47
N GLY A 205 -8.73 8.94 40.80
CA GLY A 205 -10.05 8.85 41.45
C GLY A 205 -10.47 7.37 41.52
N TYR A 206 -11.20 7.02 42.58
CA TYR A 206 -11.76 5.67 42.79
C TYR A 206 -13.05 5.74 43.59
N GLU A 207 -13.83 4.66 43.59
CA GLU A 207 -15.01 4.49 44.44
C GLU A 207 -14.73 3.40 45.52
N THR A 208 -15.34 3.58 46.66
CA THR A 208 -15.34 2.59 47.78
C THR A 208 -16.75 2.39 48.31
N GLY A 209 -16.97 1.29 49.04
CA GLY A 209 -18.24 0.96 49.65
C GLY A 209 -19.14 0.08 48.78
N PRO A 210 -20.28 -0.35 49.30
CA PRO A 210 -21.19 -1.23 48.60
C PRO A 210 -21.84 -0.56 47.40
N ALA A 211 -22.26 -1.29 46.36
CA ALA A 211 -22.74 -0.78 45.10
C ALA A 211 -23.93 0.23 45.20
N ASN A 212 -24.72 0.16 46.25
CA ASN A 212 -25.84 1.05 46.52
C ASN A 212 -25.51 2.28 47.39
N ALA A 213 -24.25 2.37 47.87
CA ALA A 213 -23.80 3.45 48.74
C ALA A 213 -22.30 3.74 48.53
N ARG A 214 -21.88 3.88 47.29
CA ARG A 214 -20.48 4.17 46.93
C ARG A 214 -20.12 5.61 47.28
N THR A 215 -18.91 5.80 47.77
CA THR A 215 -18.29 7.09 48.02
C THR A 215 -17.03 7.24 47.17
N GLY A 216 -16.77 8.45 46.64
CA GLY A 216 -15.58 8.74 45.88
C GLY A 216 -14.37 9.06 46.74
N GLY A 217 -13.22 8.53 46.38
CA GLY A 217 -11.92 8.89 46.91
C GLY A 217 -10.94 9.31 45.84
N ARG A 218 -9.84 9.94 46.23
CA ARG A 218 -8.76 10.32 45.33
C ARG A 218 -7.44 10.07 46.01
N ALA A 219 -6.44 9.70 45.20
CA ALA A 219 -5.09 9.49 45.70
C ALA A 219 -4.06 9.97 44.68
N LEU A 220 -2.99 10.59 45.18
CA LEU A 220 -1.77 10.76 44.38
C LEU A 220 -1.01 9.44 44.41
N VAL A 221 -0.64 8.95 43.23
CA VAL A 221 0.08 7.68 43.04
C VAL A 221 1.45 7.97 42.46
N ASP A 222 2.52 7.69 43.22
CA ASP A 222 3.86 7.61 42.68
C ASP A 222 3.96 6.35 41.81
N THR A 223 4.11 6.53 40.50
CA THR A 223 4.12 5.44 39.52
C THR A 223 5.44 4.69 39.54
N ALA A 224 6.55 5.31 39.96
CA ALA A 224 7.84 4.67 40.11
C ALA A 224 7.90 3.77 41.38
N ALA A 225 7.35 4.22 42.48
CA ALA A 225 7.22 3.43 43.71
C ALA A 225 6.06 2.41 43.67
N GLY A 226 5.03 2.64 42.83
CA GLY A 226 3.78 1.88 42.80
C GLY A 226 3.00 2.03 44.13
N LYS A 227 2.89 3.25 44.63
CA LYS A 227 2.31 3.53 45.94
C LYS A 227 1.49 4.82 45.93
N ALA A 228 0.32 4.79 46.58
CA ALA A 228 -0.42 5.99 46.93
C ALA A 228 0.30 6.76 48.05
N THR A 229 0.55 8.06 47.83
CA THR A 229 1.26 8.93 48.78
C THR A 229 0.30 9.74 49.63
N ASP A 230 -0.72 10.35 49.02
CA ASP A 230 -1.71 11.18 49.67
C ASP A 230 -3.11 10.76 49.23
N THR A 231 -4.06 10.84 50.16
CA THR A 231 -5.48 10.49 49.89
C THR A 231 -6.41 11.64 50.25
N TYR A 232 -7.44 11.83 49.44
CA TYR A 232 -8.42 12.89 49.61
C TYR A 232 -9.84 12.31 49.51
N ALA A 233 -10.70 12.63 50.50
CA ALA A 233 -12.09 12.18 50.49
C ALA A 233 -12.98 13.12 49.67
N SER A 234 -13.99 12.59 49.00
CA SER A 234 -15.11 13.40 48.50
C SER A 234 -15.95 13.97 49.64
N ALA A 235 -16.59 15.14 49.40
CA ALA A 235 -17.71 15.56 50.23
C ALA A 235 -18.89 14.59 50.06
N GLU A 236 -19.79 14.52 51.06
CA GLU A 236 -20.88 13.55 51.11
C GLU A 236 -21.65 13.46 49.77
N GLY A 237 -21.75 12.25 49.21
CA GLY A 237 -22.58 11.88 48.07
C GLY A 237 -22.06 12.23 46.69
N GLY A 238 -20.87 12.80 46.54
CA GLY A 238 -20.30 13.18 45.24
C GLY A 238 -19.62 12.00 44.52
N ARG A 239 -20.24 11.50 43.44
CA ARG A 239 -19.50 10.70 42.41
C ARG A 239 -18.70 11.68 41.54
N GLY A 240 -17.50 12.03 41.96
CA GLY A 240 -16.68 12.98 41.22
C GLY A 240 -15.81 12.29 40.18
N TYR A 241 -16.33 12.06 38.97
CA TYR A 241 -15.60 11.37 37.87
C TYR A 241 -14.86 12.33 36.93
N GLY A 242 -15.00 13.67 37.09
CA GLY A 242 -14.49 14.63 36.15
C GLY A 242 -13.43 15.58 36.68
N GLY A 243 -12.58 16.08 35.76
CA GLY A 243 -11.69 17.21 36.04
C GLY A 243 -10.62 16.98 37.08
N LEU A 244 -10.10 15.72 37.20
CA LEU A 244 -8.98 15.40 38.09
C LEU A 244 -7.73 16.15 37.68
N GLN A 245 -7.24 17.06 38.47
CA GLN A 245 -6.04 17.85 38.21
C GLN A 245 -5.21 18.00 39.47
N PHE A 246 -3.91 18.09 39.32
CA PHE A 246 -3.01 18.39 40.42
C PHE A 246 -1.83 19.22 40.00
N SER A 247 -1.28 19.95 40.94
CA SER A 247 -0.02 20.67 40.83
C SER A 247 0.86 20.35 42.02
N ASP A 248 1.99 21.02 42.14
CA ASP A 248 2.87 20.88 43.30
C ASP A 248 2.19 21.36 44.62
N THR A 249 1.23 22.29 44.50
CA THR A 249 0.60 22.93 45.62
C THR A 249 -0.85 22.50 45.86
N HIS A 250 -1.59 22.08 44.85
CA HIS A 250 -3.02 21.79 44.97
C HIS A 250 -3.42 20.50 44.25
N VAL A 251 -4.50 19.92 44.73
CA VAL A 251 -5.29 18.88 44.02
C VAL A 251 -6.68 19.45 43.77
N THR A 252 -7.24 19.28 42.57
CA THR A 252 -8.58 19.76 42.24
C THR A 252 -9.40 18.71 41.53
N TRP A 253 -10.73 18.77 41.67
CA TRP A 253 -11.68 17.92 40.95
C TRP A 253 -13.02 18.64 40.81
N TYR A 254 -13.80 18.24 39.78
CA TYR A 254 -15.14 18.76 39.54
C TYR A 254 -16.17 17.95 40.35
N GLU A 255 -17.14 18.66 40.93
CA GLU A 255 -18.34 18.11 41.56
C GLU A 255 -19.57 18.87 41.08
N TYR A 256 -20.73 18.23 41.15
CA TYR A 256 -22.02 18.85 40.95
C TYR A 256 -22.74 18.99 42.28
N GLU A 257 -23.24 20.17 42.57
CA GLU A 257 -24.02 20.46 43.77
C GLU A 257 -25.42 20.93 43.40
N ALA A 258 -26.44 20.21 43.87
CA ALA A 258 -27.85 20.52 43.60
C ALA A 258 -28.21 21.96 44.07
N GLY A 259 -28.78 22.76 43.15
CA GLY A 259 -29.14 24.14 43.42
C GLY A 259 -28.01 25.17 43.23
N THR A 260 -26.77 24.75 43.17
CA THR A 260 -25.59 25.62 42.95
C THR A 260 -25.02 25.42 41.52
N GLY A 261 -24.97 24.18 41.03
CA GLY A 261 -24.39 23.83 39.74
C GLY A 261 -23.00 23.21 39.84
N GLY A 262 -22.14 23.50 38.87
CA GLY A 262 -20.76 23.00 38.79
C GLY A 262 -19.88 23.73 39.82
N ILE A 263 -19.09 22.94 40.55
CA ILE A 263 -18.10 23.44 41.50
C ILE A 263 -16.77 22.73 41.31
N ILE A 264 -15.69 23.42 41.62
CA ILE A 264 -14.36 22.80 41.78
C ILE A 264 -14.04 22.71 43.27
N ARG A 265 -13.75 21.51 43.72
CA ARG A 265 -13.10 21.30 45.00
C ARG A 265 -11.59 21.39 44.82
N SER A 266 -10.94 22.10 45.71
CA SER A 266 -9.47 22.17 45.77
C SER A 266 -8.99 21.86 47.17
N VAL A 267 -7.84 21.19 47.25
CA VAL A 267 -7.14 20.94 48.52
C VAL A 267 -5.70 21.39 48.36
N ASP A 268 -5.25 22.24 49.26
CA ASP A 268 -3.86 22.63 49.36
C ASP A 268 -3.05 21.42 49.91
N ARG A 269 -2.03 21.00 49.18
CA ARG A 269 -1.24 19.78 49.52
C ARG A 269 -0.33 19.98 50.74
N GLY A 270 0.05 21.22 51.03
CA GLY A 270 0.92 21.52 52.16
C GLY A 270 0.15 21.64 53.50
N THR A 271 -1.03 22.27 53.44
CA THR A 271 -1.84 22.55 54.67
C THR A 271 -2.99 21.56 54.84
N GLY A 272 -3.44 20.90 53.77
CA GLY A 272 -4.67 20.08 53.78
C GLY A 272 -5.95 20.90 53.73
N GLU A 273 -5.87 22.25 53.61
CA GLU A 273 -7.06 23.13 53.58
C GLU A 273 -7.88 22.85 52.30
N ALA A 274 -9.16 22.57 52.50
CA ALA A 274 -10.10 22.37 51.40
C ALA A 274 -10.91 23.63 51.09
N LYS A 275 -11.00 24.01 49.82
CA LYS A 275 -11.79 25.15 49.34
C LYS A 275 -12.78 24.73 48.26
N ARG A 276 -13.75 25.58 48.03
CA ARG A 276 -14.84 25.40 47.06
C ARG A 276 -14.91 26.63 46.16
N THR A 277 -14.76 26.40 44.85
CA THR A 277 -14.95 27.46 43.82
C THR A 277 -16.20 27.15 43.01
N VAL A 278 -17.17 28.06 43.02
CA VAL A 278 -18.41 27.93 42.22
C VAL A 278 -18.14 28.38 40.80
N LEU A 279 -18.42 27.53 39.84
CA LEU A 279 -18.32 27.86 38.42
C LEU A 279 -19.61 28.51 37.89
N GLY A 280 -20.79 27.96 38.28
CA GLY A 280 -22.07 28.43 37.84
C GLY A 280 -23.04 27.30 37.47
N PRO A 281 -24.14 27.63 36.73
CA PRO A 281 -25.17 26.65 36.39
C PRO A 281 -24.63 25.41 35.68
N HIS A 282 -25.18 24.22 35.93
CA HIS A 282 -24.80 22.97 35.29
C HIS A 282 -25.08 22.93 33.77
N THR A 283 -25.99 23.77 33.29
CA THR A 283 -26.33 23.93 31.87
C THR A 283 -25.23 24.58 31.05
N ALA A 284 -24.19 25.14 31.70
CA ALA A 284 -23.02 25.70 31.03
C ALA A 284 -21.92 24.60 30.92
N GLU A 285 -21.34 24.46 29.75
CA GLU A 285 -20.20 23.57 29.48
C GLU A 285 -18.91 24.19 30.06
N TRP A 286 -18.67 23.99 31.36
CA TRP A 286 -17.48 24.50 32.03
C TRP A 286 -16.26 23.66 31.72
N TYR A 287 -15.18 24.31 31.28
CA TYR A 287 -13.86 23.74 31.18
C TYR A 287 -12.92 24.35 32.24
N THR A 288 -11.97 23.55 32.71
CA THR A 288 -11.02 23.94 33.73
C THR A 288 -9.64 23.38 33.48
N ALA A 289 -8.58 24.11 33.90
CA ALA A 289 -7.22 23.64 33.96
C ALA A 289 -6.51 24.23 35.20
N LEU A 290 -5.60 23.44 35.81
CA LEU A 290 -4.84 23.87 36.96
C LEU A 290 -3.40 24.23 36.56
N VAL A 291 -2.97 25.46 36.85
CA VAL A 291 -1.61 25.94 36.62
C VAL A 291 -1.04 26.49 37.94
N GLY A 292 -0.12 25.74 38.54
CA GLY A 292 0.36 26.10 39.91
C GLY A 292 -0.74 26.09 40.94
N ASP A 293 -0.95 27.25 41.60
CA ASP A 293 -2.03 27.52 42.56
C ASP A 293 -3.26 28.18 41.93
N ARG A 294 -3.30 28.32 40.60
CA ARG A 294 -4.35 29.04 39.89
C ARG A 294 -5.24 28.12 39.07
N LEU A 295 -6.53 28.18 39.27
CA LEU A 295 -7.55 27.51 38.48
C LEU A 295 -7.95 28.38 37.30
N VAL A 296 -7.60 27.95 36.08
CA VAL A 296 -8.05 28.49 34.81
C VAL A 296 -9.44 27.90 34.51
N TYR A 297 -10.43 28.74 34.19
CA TYR A 297 -11.80 28.31 33.94
C TYR A 297 -12.55 29.23 32.96
N GLY A 298 -13.56 28.70 32.34
CA GLY A 298 -14.47 29.44 31.45
C GLY A 298 -15.53 28.51 30.86
N ASN A 299 -16.36 29.08 30.02
CA ASN A 299 -17.33 28.39 29.18
C ASN A 299 -17.48 29.15 27.84
N PRO A 300 -18.18 28.62 26.83
CA PRO A 300 -18.27 29.25 25.50
C PRO A 300 -18.87 30.68 25.50
N THR A 301 -19.51 31.09 26.56
CA THR A 301 -20.22 32.40 26.65
C THR A 301 -19.56 33.40 27.61
N THR A 302 -18.46 33.00 28.29
CA THR A 302 -17.77 33.84 29.26
C THR A 302 -16.29 34.02 28.91
N PRO A 303 -15.63 35.09 29.35
CA PRO A 303 -14.18 35.21 29.28
C PRO A 303 -13.47 34.04 29.98
N VAL A 304 -12.26 33.71 29.52
CA VAL A 304 -11.36 32.77 30.22
C VAL A 304 -10.69 33.53 31.36
N ARG A 305 -10.83 33.00 32.57
CA ARG A 305 -10.30 33.57 33.80
C ARG A 305 -9.41 32.59 34.53
N ALA A 306 -8.55 33.13 35.36
CA ALA A 306 -7.85 32.36 36.37
C ALA A 306 -8.19 32.92 37.76
N VAL A 307 -8.41 32.04 38.74
CA VAL A 307 -8.54 32.38 40.14
C VAL A 307 -7.44 31.75 40.97
N SER A 308 -6.77 32.53 41.82
CA SER A 308 -5.83 31.99 42.81
C SER A 308 -6.59 31.20 43.87
N LEU A 309 -6.26 29.92 44.02
CA LEU A 309 -6.83 29.06 45.05
C LEU A 309 -6.36 29.47 46.46
N ALA A 310 -5.23 30.14 46.57
CA ALA A 310 -4.71 30.66 47.81
C ALA A 310 -5.43 31.95 48.23
N THR A 311 -5.51 32.99 47.36
CA THR A 311 -5.96 34.33 47.71
C THR A 311 -7.38 34.64 47.24
N GLY A 312 -7.92 33.92 46.24
CA GLY A 312 -9.19 34.23 45.58
C GLY A 312 -9.11 35.34 44.54
N GLU A 313 -7.93 35.88 44.26
CA GLU A 313 -7.72 36.90 43.24
C GLU A 313 -8.06 36.35 41.84
N VAL A 314 -8.80 37.12 41.05
CA VAL A 314 -9.23 36.76 39.69
C VAL A 314 -8.46 37.57 38.64
N GLN A 315 -7.97 36.91 37.61
CA GLN A 315 -7.27 37.48 36.47
C GLN A 315 -8.01 37.11 35.17
N ASP A 316 -8.30 38.07 34.31
CA ASP A 316 -8.80 37.81 32.96
C ASP A 316 -7.64 37.41 32.04
N LEU A 317 -7.80 36.36 31.23
CA LEU A 317 -6.76 35.79 30.34
C LEU A 317 -7.10 35.95 28.88
N LEU A 318 -8.31 35.55 28.44
CA LEU A 318 -8.80 35.64 27.07
C LEU A 318 -10.23 36.16 27.04
N ASP A 319 -10.63 36.78 25.92
CA ASP A 319 -11.97 37.35 25.73
C ASP A 319 -13.04 36.25 25.62
N SER A 320 -12.68 35.07 25.08
CA SER A 320 -13.54 33.88 25.00
C SER A 320 -12.74 32.62 24.94
N GLY A 321 -13.38 31.49 25.23
CA GLY A 321 -12.77 30.15 25.06
C GLY A 321 -13.82 29.06 24.97
N SER A 322 -13.43 27.89 24.47
CA SER A 322 -14.31 26.71 24.28
C SER A 322 -13.78 25.43 24.90
N ALA A 323 -12.49 25.35 25.22
CA ALA A 323 -11.89 24.20 25.85
C ALA A 323 -10.59 24.59 26.57
N ALA A 324 -10.26 23.87 27.65
CA ALA A 324 -8.96 23.96 28.32
C ALA A 324 -8.43 22.54 28.61
N LEU A 325 -7.16 22.33 28.36
CA LEU A 325 -6.45 21.06 28.58
C LEU A 325 -5.19 21.32 29.38
N THR A 326 -4.93 20.51 30.39
CA THR A 326 -3.66 20.54 31.14
C THR A 326 -2.57 19.86 30.34
N ALA A 327 -1.46 20.56 30.12
CA ALA A 327 -0.30 20.01 29.43
C ALA A 327 0.60 19.22 30.43
N PRO A 328 1.42 18.27 29.95
CA PRO A 328 2.27 17.44 30.79
C PRO A 328 3.31 18.21 31.61
N ASP A 329 3.68 19.41 31.16
CA ASP A 329 4.60 20.33 31.85
C ASP A 329 3.93 21.19 32.93
N GLY A 330 2.63 20.96 33.19
CA GLY A 330 1.85 21.70 34.18
C GLY A 330 1.37 23.08 33.72
N THR A 331 1.56 23.43 32.45
CA THR A 331 0.89 24.55 31.80
C THR A 331 -0.52 24.15 31.37
N ALA A 332 -1.35 25.11 30.93
CA ALA A 332 -2.60 24.78 30.27
C ALA A 332 -2.59 25.25 28.83
N VAL A 333 -3.35 24.58 27.97
CA VAL A 333 -3.64 25.05 26.61
C VAL A 333 -5.13 25.26 26.48
N VAL A 334 -5.52 26.49 26.07
CA VAL A 334 -6.90 26.93 25.92
C VAL A 334 -7.18 27.22 24.48
N ARG A 335 -8.26 26.64 23.90
CA ARG A 335 -8.83 27.09 22.65
C ARG A 335 -9.68 28.34 22.93
N GLY A 336 -9.30 29.46 22.34
CA GLY A 336 -9.98 30.71 22.63
C GLY A 336 -9.62 31.82 21.66
N ALA A 337 -10.03 33.03 22.03
CA ALA A 337 -9.77 34.25 21.29
C ALA A 337 -9.37 35.40 22.20
N ARG A 338 -8.48 36.27 21.68
CA ARG A 338 -8.14 37.56 22.25
C ARG A 338 -8.12 38.59 21.13
N ALA A 339 -8.76 39.77 21.35
CA ALA A 339 -8.91 40.77 20.30
C ALA A 339 -7.60 41.15 19.60
N ALA A 340 -6.48 41.18 20.35
CA ALA A 340 -5.17 41.50 19.80
C ALA A 340 -4.56 40.37 18.93
N ASP A 341 -4.92 39.10 19.19
CA ASP A 341 -4.24 37.94 18.59
C ASP A 341 -5.17 37.08 17.70
N GLY A 342 -6.51 37.33 17.75
CA GLY A 342 -7.51 36.52 17.05
C GLY A 342 -7.74 35.15 17.73
N LYS A 343 -8.38 34.23 16.99
CA LYS A 343 -8.72 32.88 17.47
C LYS A 343 -7.51 31.93 17.36
N GLY A 344 -7.45 30.93 18.25
CA GLY A 344 -6.40 29.89 18.19
C GLY A 344 -6.23 29.13 19.50
N LEU A 345 -5.11 28.42 19.60
CA LEU A 345 -4.67 27.82 20.86
C LEU A 345 -3.71 28.75 21.58
N PHE A 346 -3.97 28.91 22.87
CA PHE A 346 -3.17 29.74 23.77
C PHE A 346 -2.62 28.89 24.90
N ARG A 347 -1.29 28.88 25.05
CA ARG A 347 -0.62 28.29 26.22
C ARG A 347 -0.69 29.28 27.37
N ILE A 348 -1.14 28.78 28.52
CA ILE A 348 -1.23 29.54 29.77
C ILE A 348 -0.12 29.05 30.68
N ASP A 349 0.83 29.89 30.99
CA ASP A 349 1.96 29.63 31.88
C ASP A 349 2.11 30.74 32.93
N THR A 350 2.97 30.48 33.93
CA THR A 350 3.28 31.44 34.97
C THR A 350 4.43 32.36 34.53
N ALA A 351 4.21 33.67 34.53
CA ALA A 351 5.22 34.66 34.27
C ALA A 351 6.18 34.82 35.45
N GLN A 352 7.32 35.52 35.25
CA GLN A 352 8.30 35.74 36.31
C GLN A 352 7.78 36.49 37.53
N ASP A 353 6.75 37.29 37.38
CA ASP A 353 6.09 38.04 38.44
C ASP A 353 5.00 37.23 39.19
N GLY A 354 4.81 35.96 38.82
CA GLY A 354 3.83 35.06 39.43
C GLY A 354 2.41 35.22 38.85
N THR A 355 2.17 36.11 37.88
CA THR A 355 0.90 36.21 37.16
C THR A 355 0.84 35.15 36.06
N LEU A 356 -0.37 34.84 35.56
CA LEU A 356 -0.51 34.00 34.39
C LEU A 356 -0.46 34.86 33.11
N ARG A 357 0.17 34.32 32.09
CA ARG A 357 0.15 34.87 30.74
C ARG A 357 -0.44 33.90 29.76
N ALA A 358 -1.13 34.42 28.74
CA ALA A 358 -1.62 33.63 27.62
C ALA A 358 -0.76 33.95 26.38
N VAL A 359 -0.11 32.94 25.84
CA VAL A 359 0.71 33.05 24.64
C VAL A 359 0.13 32.19 23.52
N LYS A 360 -0.17 32.82 22.37
CA LYS A 360 -0.73 32.08 21.23
C LYS A 360 0.31 31.09 20.67
N VAL A 361 -0.08 29.82 20.50
CA VAL A 361 0.79 28.73 20.03
C VAL A 361 0.30 28.08 18.73
N ALA A 362 -0.95 28.36 18.31
CA ALA A 362 -1.48 27.97 17.02
C ALA A 362 -2.57 28.94 16.56
N ASP A 363 -2.64 29.23 15.26
CA ASP A 363 -3.70 30.03 14.65
C ASP A 363 -4.89 29.14 14.27
N GLU A 364 -6.12 29.54 14.65
CA GLU A 364 -7.33 28.86 14.15
C GLU A 364 -7.64 29.35 12.74
N ALA A 365 -7.53 28.43 11.77
CA ALA A 365 -7.79 28.71 10.36
C ALA A 365 -8.24 27.44 9.63
N PRO A 366 -8.89 27.58 8.47
CA PRO A 366 -9.14 26.44 7.59
C PRO A 366 -7.84 25.71 7.26
N LEU A 367 -7.92 24.38 7.11
CA LEU A 367 -6.80 23.61 6.56
C LEU A 367 -6.53 24.06 5.12
N PRO A 368 -5.28 23.93 4.62
CA PRO A 368 -5.00 24.14 3.20
C PRO A 368 -5.91 23.29 2.32
N GLU A 369 -6.31 23.83 1.16
CA GLU A 369 -7.04 23.04 0.17
C GLU A 369 -6.26 21.75 -0.15
N LEU A 370 -7.01 20.66 -0.38
CA LEU A 370 -6.40 19.39 -0.78
C LEU A 370 -5.84 19.54 -2.20
N ALA A 371 -4.55 19.24 -2.35
CA ALA A 371 -3.84 19.28 -3.61
C ALA A 371 -2.82 18.15 -3.71
N VAL A 372 -2.50 17.76 -4.95
CA VAL A 372 -1.37 16.87 -5.25
C VAL A 372 -0.16 17.76 -5.51
N ASP A 373 0.77 17.82 -4.54
CA ASP A 373 1.97 18.68 -4.63
C ASP A 373 3.05 18.08 -5.50
N GLN A 374 3.22 16.74 -5.46
CA GLN A 374 4.22 16.02 -6.24
C GLN A 374 3.72 14.65 -6.68
N VAL A 375 4.10 14.26 -7.90
CA VAL A 375 3.86 12.94 -8.48
C VAL A 375 5.18 12.18 -8.57
N HIS A 376 5.20 10.95 -8.04
CA HIS A 376 6.35 10.05 -8.08
C HIS A 376 5.95 8.77 -8.83
N VAL A 377 5.48 8.94 -10.05
CA VAL A 377 5.15 7.89 -11.02
C VAL A 377 6.26 7.90 -12.08
N PRO A 378 6.95 6.79 -12.34
CA PRO A 378 7.99 6.75 -13.37
C PRO A 378 7.37 6.87 -14.78
N ASP A 379 8.07 7.52 -15.71
CA ASP A 379 7.67 7.60 -17.12
C ASP A 379 7.73 6.23 -17.82
N THR A 380 8.67 5.38 -17.38
CA THR A 380 8.90 4.04 -17.96
C THR A 380 9.21 3.03 -16.85
N VAL A 381 8.66 1.82 -16.98
CA VAL A 381 8.88 0.69 -16.10
C VAL A 381 9.21 -0.54 -16.93
N ASP A 382 10.35 -1.16 -16.65
CA ASP A 382 10.71 -2.47 -17.15
C ASP A 382 10.46 -3.47 -16.01
N LEU A 383 9.36 -4.23 -16.11
CA LEU A 383 8.91 -5.11 -15.03
C LEU A 383 9.83 -6.30 -14.80
N ASP A 384 10.59 -6.74 -15.80
CA ASP A 384 11.58 -7.83 -15.63
C ASP A 384 12.74 -7.37 -14.73
N ARG A 385 13.15 -6.12 -14.87
CA ARG A 385 14.20 -5.53 -14.03
C ARG A 385 13.75 -5.21 -12.61
N THR A 386 12.46 -5.05 -12.38
CA THR A 386 11.88 -4.68 -11.08
C THR A 386 11.25 -5.87 -10.36
N ALA A 387 11.52 -7.10 -10.82
CA ALA A 387 10.90 -8.33 -10.32
C ALA A 387 9.35 -8.25 -10.33
N GLY A 388 8.80 -7.69 -11.42
CA GLY A 388 7.37 -7.57 -11.68
C GLY A 388 6.65 -6.50 -10.88
N LYS A 389 7.35 -5.60 -10.17
CA LYS A 389 6.70 -4.65 -9.24
C LYS A 389 7.17 -3.22 -9.48
N VAL A 390 6.27 -2.26 -9.26
CA VAL A 390 6.62 -0.83 -9.27
C VAL A 390 5.90 -0.11 -8.14
N THR A 391 6.62 0.75 -7.42
CA THR A 391 6.01 1.61 -6.41
C THR A 391 5.64 2.94 -7.03
N LEU A 392 4.36 3.30 -6.93
CA LEU A 392 3.79 4.56 -7.35
C LEU A 392 3.48 5.39 -6.11
N ALA A 393 3.78 6.69 -6.14
CA ALA A 393 3.54 7.55 -4.99
C ALA A 393 3.17 8.99 -5.37
N TRP A 394 2.48 9.67 -4.45
CA TRP A 394 2.07 11.07 -4.55
C TRP A 394 2.29 11.76 -3.22
N THR A 395 2.69 13.01 -3.26
CA THR A 395 2.75 13.86 -2.06
C THR A 395 1.54 14.80 -2.11
N LEU A 396 0.70 14.76 -1.09
CA LEU A 396 -0.46 15.64 -0.95
C LEU A 396 -0.13 16.82 -0.03
N SER A 397 -0.92 17.90 -0.12
CA SER A 397 -0.80 19.09 0.74
C SER A 397 -1.16 18.81 2.21
N ARG A 398 -1.91 17.71 2.48
CA ARG A 398 -2.39 17.34 3.81
C ARG A 398 -2.54 15.81 3.94
N PRO A 399 -2.37 15.24 5.17
CA PRO A 399 -2.37 13.78 5.36
C PRO A 399 -3.77 13.17 5.53
N ASP A 400 -4.78 13.96 5.86
CA ASP A 400 -6.14 13.51 6.18
C ASP A 400 -6.99 13.31 4.92
N ALA A 401 -6.46 12.47 4.02
CA ALA A 401 -7.07 12.12 2.75
C ALA A 401 -6.89 10.63 2.45
N PHE A 402 -7.57 10.13 1.46
CA PHE A 402 -7.25 8.89 0.75
C PHE A 402 -7.08 9.20 -0.74
N LEU A 403 -6.43 8.28 -1.44
CA LEU A 403 -6.17 8.44 -2.87
C LEU A 403 -6.74 7.23 -3.60
N ASP A 404 -7.68 7.45 -4.50
CA ASP A 404 -8.15 6.44 -5.47
C ASP A 404 -7.30 6.54 -6.72
N VAL A 405 -6.65 5.42 -7.09
CA VAL A 405 -5.76 5.36 -8.24
C VAL A 405 -6.31 4.37 -9.26
N THR A 406 -6.37 4.80 -10.51
CA THR A 406 -6.73 3.97 -11.64
C THR A 406 -5.58 3.95 -12.65
N LEU A 407 -5.15 2.75 -13.04
CA LEU A 407 -4.22 2.55 -14.14
C LEU A 407 -5.02 1.98 -15.31
N THR A 408 -5.11 2.71 -16.42
CA THR A 408 -5.83 2.28 -17.62
C THR A 408 -4.84 2.00 -18.75
N HIS A 409 -4.76 0.76 -19.25
CA HIS A 409 -3.97 0.43 -20.41
C HIS A 409 -4.60 1.07 -21.68
N VAL A 410 -3.85 1.96 -22.33
CA VAL A 410 -4.39 2.83 -23.40
C VAL A 410 -4.92 2.03 -24.60
N ALA A 411 -4.25 0.93 -24.96
CA ALA A 411 -4.60 0.17 -26.16
C ALA A 411 -5.81 -0.78 -25.96
N THR A 412 -5.93 -1.42 -24.77
CA THR A 412 -6.98 -2.43 -24.50
C THR A 412 -8.12 -1.89 -23.64
N GLY A 413 -7.91 -0.78 -22.94
CA GLY A 413 -8.87 -0.24 -21.97
C GLY A 413 -8.99 -1.05 -20.68
N GLN A 414 -8.07 -2.00 -20.42
CA GLN A 414 -8.03 -2.74 -19.17
C GLN A 414 -7.62 -1.82 -18.01
N GLU A 415 -8.24 -2.00 -16.85
CA GLU A 415 -8.05 -1.12 -15.70
C GLU A 415 -7.62 -1.89 -14.45
N PHE A 416 -6.73 -1.28 -13.69
CA PHE A 416 -6.38 -1.66 -12.34
C PHE A 416 -6.77 -0.53 -11.38
N HIS A 417 -7.38 -0.87 -10.25
CA HIS A 417 -7.80 0.10 -9.24
C HIS A 417 -7.14 -0.18 -7.90
N ALA A 418 -6.71 0.89 -7.24
CA ALA A 418 -6.20 0.81 -5.88
C ALA A 418 -6.68 2.00 -5.04
N ARG A 419 -7.08 1.74 -3.80
CA ARG A 419 -7.26 2.79 -2.79
C ARG A 419 -6.05 2.84 -1.90
N VAL A 420 -5.41 4.00 -1.83
CA VAL A 420 -4.25 4.27 -1.00
C VAL A 420 -4.70 5.09 0.20
N ASN A 421 -4.66 4.47 1.37
CA ASN A 421 -5.03 5.12 2.61
C ASN A 421 -3.92 6.08 3.07
N ALA A 422 -4.27 6.98 3.99
CA ALA A 422 -3.34 7.90 4.61
C ALA A 422 -2.11 7.17 5.18
N PRO A 423 -0.90 7.69 4.95
CA PRO A 423 0.31 7.14 5.54
C PRO A 423 0.31 7.32 7.06
N ALA A 424 1.06 6.48 7.77
CA ALA A 424 1.23 6.63 9.22
C ALA A 424 1.92 7.95 9.59
N GLU A 425 2.71 8.52 8.70
CA GLU A 425 3.42 9.78 8.87
C GLU A 425 3.53 10.55 7.56
N GLY A 426 3.50 11.88 7.66
CA GLY A 426 3.69 12.78 6.52
C GLY A 426 2.52 12.77 5.55
N THR A 427 2.81 13.15 4.31
CA THR A 427 1.82 13.36 3.25
C THR A 427 2.14 12.58 1.97
N ARG A 428 3.06 11.60 2.05
CA ARG A 428 3.45 10.76 0.91
C ARG A 428 2.61 9.49 0.89
N PHE A 429 1.64 9.44 -0.01
CA PHE A 429 0.78 8.29 -0.30
C PHE A 429 1.48 7.38 -1.31
N SER A 430 1.53 6.08 -1.07
CA SER A 430 2.17 5.15 -1.99
C SER A 430 1.58 3.76 -1.91
N PHE A 431 1.63 3.04 -3.03
CA PHE A 431 1.39 1.61 -3.08
C PHE A 431 2.34 0.95 -4.08
N THR A 432 2.49 -0.35 -3.98
CA THR A 432 3.28 -1.13 -4.93
C THR A 432 2.33 -1.93 -5.81
N TRP A 433 2.31 -1.62 -7.11
CA TRP A 433 1.62 -2.41 -8.11
C TRP A 433 2.49 -3.62 -8.46
N ASP A 434 1.89 -4.81 -8.53
CA ASP A 434 2.57 -6.07 -8.82
C ASP A 434 2.63 -6.41 -10.32
N GLY A 435 2.27 -5.45 -11.18
CA GLY A 435 2.28 -5.63 -12.63
C GLY A 435 1.15 -6.52 -13.16
N THR A 436 0.07 -6.72 -12.38
CA THR A 436 -1.08 -7.53 -12.80
C THR A 436 -2.36 -6.69 -12.91
N ILE A 437 -3.30 -7.15 -13.73
CA ILE A 437 -4.70 -6.69 -13.80
C ILE A 437 -5.58 -7.94 -13.69
N ASP A 438 -6.51 -7.97 -12.74
CA ASP A 438 -7.40 -9.11 -12.47
C ASP A 438 -6.66 -10.44 -12.27
N GLY A 439 -5.44 -10.38 -11.72
CA GLY A 439 -4.62 -11.56 -11.45
C GLY A 439 -3.89 -12.13 -12.67
N VAL A 440 -3.90 -11.44 -13.81
CA VAL A 440 -3.16 -11.76 -15.04
C VAL A 440 -2.09 -10.69 -15.25
N ASP A 441 -0.95 -11.04 -15.86
CA ASP A 441 0.09 -10.08 -16.16
C ASP A 441 -0.45 -8.95 -17.05
N ALA A 442 -0.18 -7.72 -16.65
CA ALA A 442 -0.70 -6.55 -17.33
C ALA A 442 0.00 -6.33 -18.68
N PRO A 443 -0.70 -5.95 -19.75
CA PRO A 443 -0.11 -5.77 -21.08
C PRO A 443 1.04 -4.76 -21.12
N ASN A 444 2.01 -4.98 -22.00
CA ASN A 444 3.02 -3.99 -22.35
C ASN A 444 2.37 -2.81 -23.05
N GLY A 445 2.84 -1.60 -22.79
CA GLY A 445 2.31 -0.41 -23.47
C GLY A 445 2.21 0.80 -22.56
N SER A 446 1.42 1.77 -23.03
CA SER A 446 1.17 3.01 -22.29
C SER A 446 -0.03 2.87 -21.37
N TYR A 447 0.12 3.37 -20.15
CA TYR A 447 -0.93 3.44 -19.13
C TYR A 447 -1.22 4.88 -18.76
N GLY A 448 -2.50 5.26 -18.82
CA GLY A 448 -2.99 6.43 -18.11
C GLY A 448 -3.03 6.10 -16.63
N VAL A 449 -2.37 6.91 -15.81
CA VAL A 449 -2.40 6.80 -14.34
C VAL A 449 -3.19 7.98 -13.84
N GLU A 450 -4.37 7.75 -13.28
CA GLU A 450 -5.23 8.77 -12.70
C GLU A 450 -5.26 8.60 -11.19
N ALA A 451 -5.11 9.70 -10.46
CA ALA A 451 -5.17 9.74 -9.01
C ALA A 451 -6.16 10.81 -8.57
N GLU A 452 -7.15 10.40 -7.79
CA GLU A 452 -8.16 11.28 -7.17
C GLU A 452 -7.96 11.26 -5.66
N ALA A 453 -7.57 12.41 -5.11
CA ALA A 453 -7.44 12.59 -3.67
C ALA A 453 -8.73 13.17 -3.09
N THR A 454 -9.26 12.54 -2.05
CA THR A 454 -10.46 12.99 -1.33
C THR A 454 -10.15 13.08 0.17
N THR A 455 -10.64 14.14 0.82
CA THR A 455 -10.51 14.28 2.28
C THR A 455 -11.30 13.19 3.01
N LEU A 456 -10.81 12.76 4.17
CA LEU A 456 -11.45 11.69 4.95
C LEU A 456 -12.84 12.07 5.49
N ASP A 457 -13.07 13.37 5.73
CA ASP A 457 -14.36 13.90 6.17
C ASP A 457 -15.30 14.27 5.00
N GLY A 458 -14.84 14.12 3.76
CA GLY A 458 -15.56 14.48 2.55
C GLY A 458 -15.72 16.00 2.34
N SER A 459 -15.00 16.83 3.10
CA SER A 459 -15.02 18.28 2.95
C SER A 459 -14.13 18.75 1.79
N GLY A 460 -14.54 19.82 1.12
CA GLY A 460 -13.80 20.40 0.00
C GLY A 460 -13.96 19.61 -1.31
N GLU A 461 -13.31 20.12 -2.35
CA GLU A 461 -13.31 19.48 -3.67
C GLU A 461 -12.18 18.45 -3.76
N PRO A 462 -12.40 17.30 -4.42
CA PRO A 462 -11.33 16.34 -4.69
C PRO A 462 -10.22 16.94 -5.55
N ALA A 463 -8.98 16.53 -5.30
CA ALA A 463 -7.84 16.91 -6.12
C ALA A 463 -7.48 15.79 -7.10
N TYR A 464 -7.34 16.13 -8.38
CA TYR A 464 -7.09 15.19 -9.47
C TYR A 464 -5.70 15.39 -10.06
N GLN A 465 -5.03 14.28 -10.38
CA GLN A 465 -3.77 14.29 -11.10
C GLN A 465 -3.67 13.11 -12.05
N GLY A 466 -3.33 13.40 -13.33
CA GLY A 466 -3.06 12.40 -14.35
C GLY A 466 -1.59 12.31 -14.69
N TRP A 467 -1.14 11.11 -15.09
CA TRP A 467 0.21 10.82 -15.56
C TRP A 467 0.18 9.78 -16.68
N LEU A 468 1.23 9.71 -17.48
CA LEU A 468 1.40 8.67 -18.48
C LEU A 468 2.64 7.83 -18.13
N MET A 469 2.47 6.52 -17.99
CA MET A 469 3.52 5.57 -17.69
C MET A 469 3.61 4.52 -18.79
N LYS A 470 4.81 4.17 -19.24
CA LYS A 470 5.03 3.07 -20.19
C LYS A 470 5.55 1.84 -19.44
N VAL A 471 4.88 0.72 -19.62
CA VAL A 471 5.25 -0.59 -19.08
C VAL A 471 5.84 -1.46 -20.19
N SER A 472 6.90 -2.19 -19.89
CA SER A 472 7.54 -3.13 -20.81
C SER A 472 8.02 -4.38 -20.07
N ARG A 473 8.04 -5.50 -20.80
CA ARG A 473 8.71 -6.75 -20.50
C ARG A 473 9.47 -7.22 -21.73
N ALA A 474 10.36 -8.18 -21.57
CA ALA A 474 11.08 -8.80 -22.68
C ALA A 474 10.10 -9.47 -23.67
N TYR A 475 10.52 -9.51 -24.93
CA TYR A 475 9.76 -10.18 -25.97
C TYR A 475 9.77 -11.70 -25.74
N ASN A 476 8.58 -12.33 -25.78
CA ASN A 476 8.40 -13.77 -25.82
C ASN A 476 7.72 -14.14 -27.16
N PRO A 477 8.27 -15.11 -27.93
CA PRO A 477 7.72 -15.48 -29.25
C PRO A 477 6.32 -16.10 -29.19
N HIS A 478 5.88 -16.56 -28.03
CA HIS A 478 4.55 -17.09 -27.75
C HIS A 478 3.69 -16.11 -26.92
N ASP A 479 3.99 -14.83 -26.92
CA ASP A 479 3.18 -13.80 -26.23
C ASP A 479 2.21 -13.17 -27.26
N TYR A 480 0.97 -13.61 -27.27
CA TYR A 480 -0.11 -13.09 -28.11
C TYR A 480 -0.95 -12.02 -27.41
N THR A 481 -0.82 -11.94 -26.08
CA THR A 481 -1.48 -10.95 -25.24
C THR A 481 -0.62 -9.72 -24.97
N ASN A 482 0.65 -9.77 -25.41
CA ASN A 482 1.64 -8.70 -25.25
C ASN A 482 1.82 -8.29 -23.77
N ASN A 483 1.89 -9.27 -22.89
CA ASN A 483 2.05 -9.06 -21.45
C ASN A 483 3.36 -9.66 -20.88
N GLY A 484 4.23 -10.20 -21.75
CA GLY A 484 5.49 -10.87 -21.42
C GLY A 484 5.34 -12.34 -21.07
N SER A 485 4.14 -12.78 -20.65
CA SER A 485 3.88 -14.19 -20.36
C SER A 485 3.73 -15.02 -21.61
N THR A 486 4.02 -16.32 -21.49
CA THR A 486 3.75 -17.27 -22.57
C THR A 486 2.26 -17.53 -22.71
N ASP A 487 1.76 -17.43 -23.93
CA ASP A 487 0.44 -17.90 -24.32
C ASP A 487 0.55 -19.26 -25.06
N VAL A 488 -0.32 -20.19 -24.73
CA VAL A 488 -0.46 -21.45 -25.47
C VAL A 488 -1.76 -21.45 -26.24
N LEU A 489 -1.67 -21.70 -27.53
CA LEU A 489 -2.86 -21.78 -28.38
C LEU A 489 -3.31 -23.23 -28.52
N ALA A 490 -4.62 -23.46 -28.45
CA ALA A 490 -5.18 -24.78 -28.61
C ALA A 490 -6.43 -24.73 -29.48
N ARG A 491 -6.46 -25.55 -30.56
CA ARG A 491 -7.63 -25.70 -31.41
C ARG A 491 -8.47 -26.89 -30.94
N ASP A 492 -9.76 -26.63 -30.70
CA ASP A 492 -10.69 -27.69 -30.40
C ASP A 492 -11.28 -28.35 -31.66
N LYS A 493 -12.06 -29.43 -31.48
CA LYS A 493 -12.67 -30.24 -32.54
C LYS A 493 -13.71 -29.47 -33.38
N ASP A 494 -14.20 -28.34 -32.86
CA ASP A 494 -15.15 -27.45 -33.56
C ASP A 494 -14.42 -26.39 -34.39
N GLY A 495 -13.08 -26.41 -34.39
CA GLY A 495 -12.24 -25.46 -35.11
C GLY A 495 -12.18 -24.08 -34.46
N VAL A 496 -12.41 -24.00 -33.15
CA VAL A 496 -12.17 -22.82 -32.35
C VAL A 496 -10.74 -22.86 -31.83
N VAL A 497 -10.00 -21.76 -31.97
CA VAL A 497 -8.70 -21.60 -31.33
C VAL A 497 -8.89 -20.79 -30.05
N TRP A 498 -8.39 -21.34 -28.97
CA TRP A 498 -8.32 -20.78 -27.64
C TRP A 498 -6.89 -20.35 -27.35
N SER A 499 -6.69 -19.20 -26.66
CA SER A 499 -5.43 -18.75 -26.12
C SER A 499 -5.47 -18.90 -24.61
N ASP A 500 -4.55 -19.65 -24.06
CA ASP A 500 -4.31 -19.80 -22.63
C ASP A 500 -3.08 -18.99 -22.26
N ASP A 501 -3.30 -17.84 -21.60
CA ASP A 501 -2.25 -17.00 -21.05
C ASP A 501 -1.70 -17.69 -19.78
N LEU A 502 -0.41 -17.98 -19.77
CA LEU A 502 0.25 -18.66 -18.68
C LEU A 502 0.85 -17.63 -17.75
N ARG A 503 0.71 -17.87 -16.45
CA ARG A 503 1.45 -17.11 -15.46
C ARG A 503 2.84 -17.69 -15.33
N ASP A 504 3.86 -16.98 -15.81
CA ASP A 504 5.25 -17.41 -15.81
C ASP A 504 5.98 -17.21 -14.47
N ARG A 505 5.26 -16.74 -13.43
CA ARG A 505 5.75 -16.56 -12.05
C ARG A 505 4.84 -17.27 -11.05
N PRO A 506 4.81 -18.59 -11.06
CA PRO A 506 3.97 -19.34 -10.14
C PRO A 506 4.49 -19.20 -8.70
N ALA A 507 3.58 -18.88 -7.77
CA ALA A 507 3.92 -18.72 -6.35
C ALA A 507 4.41 -20.03 -5.69
N ASP A 508 4.03 -21.19 -6.26
CA ASP A 508 4.32 -22.55 -5.75
C ASP A 508 5.19 -23.39 -6.70
N GLY A 509 5.72 -22.79 -7.78
CA GLY A 509 6.49 -23.49 -8.80
C GLY A 509 5.64 -24.32 -9.78
N THR A 510 4.31 -24.16 -9.78
CA THR A 510 3.38 -24.84 -10.69
C THR A 510 2.85 -23.85 -11.71
N THR A 511 3.19 -24.01 -12.99
CA THR A 511 2.65 -23.21 -14.09
C THR A 511 1.18 -23.57 -14.31
N ALA A 512 0.33 -22.55 -14.43
CA ALA A 512 -1.11 -22.69 -14.64
C ALA A 512 -1.61 -21.70 -15.68
N SER A 513 -2.74 -22.03 -16.35
CA SER A 513 -3.46 -21.02 -17.15
C SER A 513 -4.02 -19.94 -16.22
N ALA A 514 -3.57 -18.70 -16.40
CA ALA A 514 -4.11 -17.55 -15.69
C ALA A 514 -5.44 -17.13 -16.29
N ARG A 515 -5.55 -17.19 -17.62
CA ARG A 515 -6.74 -16.79 -18.37
C ARG A 515 -6.85 -17.54 -19.68
N ARG A 516 -8.05 -18.07 -20.00
CA ARG A 516 -8.39 -18.59 -21.32
C ARG A 516 -9.28 -17.63 -22.08
N THR A 517 -8.91 -17.28 -23.30
CA THR A 517 -9.70 -16.42 -24.17
C THR A 517 -9.92 -17.09 -25.53
N LYS A 518 -10.99 -16.69 -26.21
CA LYS A 518 -11.27 -17.19 -27.54
C LYS A 518 -10.51 -16.36 -28.57
N ALA A 519 -9.46 -16.94 -29.16
CA ALA A 519 -8.66 -16.27 -30.19
C ALA A 519 -9.37 -16.20 -31.57
N GLY A 520 -10.22 -17.18 -31.89
CA GLY A 520 -10.97 -17.15 -33.13
C GLY A 520 -11.72 -18.45 -33.42
N TRP A 521 -12.47 -18.49 -34.53
CA TRP A 521 -13.20 -19.67 -35.02
C TRP A 521 -12.97 -19.88 -36.52
N GLY A 522 -13.36 -21.08 -37.03
CA GLY A 522 -13.23 -21.43 -38.44
C GLY A 522 -11.85 -21.95 -38.82
N TRP A 523 -11.04 -22.33 -37.83
CA TRP A 523 -9.68 -22.83 -38.05
C TRP A 523 -9.62 -24.30 -38.48
N GLY A 524 -10.75 -25.02 -38.48
CA GLY A 524 -10.84 -26.42 -38.94
C GLY A 524 -10.52 -26.63 -40.44
N ILE A 525 -10.42 -25.57 -41.23
CA ILE A 525 -10.02 -25.63 -42.67
C ILE A 525 -8.51 -25.83 -42.86
N TYR A 526 -7.73 -25.64 -41.77
CA TYR A 526 -6.25 -25.76 -41.86
C TYR A 526 -5.78 -27.10 -41.35
N PRO A 527 -5.17 -27.93 -42.21
CA PRO A 527 -4.50 -29.17 -41.77
C PRO A 527 -3.21 -28.92 -40.96
N GLN A 528 -2.58 -27.78 -41.12
CA GLN A 528 -1.40 -27.35 -40.37
C GLN A 528 -1.55 -25.92 -39.90
N ILE A 529 -1.30 -25.67 -38.61
CA ILE A 529 -1.24 -24.35 -37.97
C ILE A 529 -0.01 -24.37 -37.09
N GLU A 530 0.80 -23.32 -37.12
CA GLU A 530 2.02 -23.20 -36.32
C GLU A 530 2.13 -21.79 -35.70
N ALA A 531 2.63 -21.77 -34.47
CA ALA A 531 3.16 -20.59 -33.84
C ALA A 531 4.43 -20.13 -34.56
N ALA A 532 4.39 -18.96 -35.17
CA ALA A 532 5.46 -18.50 -36.04
C ALA A 532 6.44 -17.51 -35.38
N GLY A 533 6.17 -17.09 -34.13
CA GLY A 533 6.85 -15.97 -33.52
C GLY A 533 6.50 -14.66 -34.20
N ASP A 534 7.20 -13.57 -33.89
CA ASP A 534 6.99 -12.27 -34.54
C ASP A 534 7.64 -12.25 -35.94
N ILE A 535 6.89 -12.63 -36.95
CA ILE A 535 7.35 -12.62 -38.37
C ILE A 535 7.18 -11.27 -39.04
N ALA A 536 6.47 -10.34 -38.41
CA ALA A 536 6.17 -9.04 -38.94
C ALA A 536 6.96 -7.88 -38.30
N GLY A 537 7.67 -8.13 -37.20
CA GLY A 537 8.42 -7.11 -36.45
C GLY A 537 7.53 -6.21 -35.60
N SER A 538 6.38 -6.73 -35.14
CA SER A 538 5.41 -6.00 -34.30
C SER A 538 5.73 -6.07 -32.81
N GLY A 539 6.55 -7.04 -32.37
CA GLY A 539 6.78 -7.39 -30.98
C GLY A 539 5.72 -8.31 -30.38
N VAL A 540 4.80 -8.83 -31.20
CA VAL A 540 3.73 -9.78 -30.80
C VAL A 540 3.84 -11.04 -31.61
N GLY A 541 3.56 -12.20 -31.03
CA GLY A 541 3.57 -13.48 -31.73
C GLY A 541 2.52 -13.57 -32.85
N ASP A 542 2.89 -14.19 -33.96
CA ASP A 542 2.07 -14.41 -35.16
C ASP A 542 1.81 -15.88 -35.41
N LEU A 543 0.79 -16.21 -36.25
CA LEU A 543 0.52 -17.58 -36.71
C LEU A 543 0.71 -17.72 -38.21
N VAL A 544 1.11 -18.92 -38.64
CA VAL A 544 1.00 -19.37 -40.03
C VAL A 544 0.09 -20.59 -40.11
N ALA A 545 -0.63 -20.73 -41.21
CA ALA A 545 -1.53 -21.84 -41.45
C ALA A 545 -1.54 -22.24 -42.93
N VAL A 546 -1.48 -23.56 -43.20
CA VAL A 546 -1.61 -24.13 -44.54
C VAL A 546 -3.02 -24.64 -44.73
N ASP A 547 -3.71 -24.19 -45.77
CA ASP A 547 -5.05 -24.65 -46.10
C ASP A 547 -5.03 -25.96 -46.92
N GLY A 548 -6.21 -26.58 -47.11
CA GLY A 548 -6.35 -27.82 -47.88
C GLY A 548 -5.97 -27.71 -49.37
N SER A 549 -5.82 -26.51 -49.92
CA SER A 549 -5.34 -26.29 -51.30
C SER A 549 -3.83 -26.02 -51.35
N GLY A 550 -3.12 -26.08 -50.22
CA GLY A 550 -1.69 -25.84 -50.11
C GLY A 550 -1.30 -24.36 -50.19
N VAL A 551 -2.16 -23.48 -49.82
CA VAL A 551 -1.81 -22.06 -49.63
C VAL A 551 -1.38 -21.82 -48.21
N LEU A 552 -0.22 -21.18 -48.02
CA LEU A 552 0.21 -20.64 -46.73
C LEU A 552 -0.41 -19.27 -46.51
N TRP A 553 -1.01 -19.12 -45.38
CA TRP A 553 -1.57 -17.89 -44.83
C TRP A 553 -0.84 -17.46 -43.56
N HIS A 554 -0.72 -16.19 -43.31
CA HIS A 554 -0.29 -15.69 -42.02
C HIS A 554 -1.38 -14.84 -41.34
N TYR A 555 -1.34 -14.81 -40.01
CA TYR A 555 -2.23 -14.07 -39.13
C TYR A 555 -1.38 -13.27 -38.16
N LEU A 556 -1.45 -11.96 -38.24
CA LEU A 556 -0.71 -11.07 -37.34
C LEU A 556 -1.40 -10.98 -35.99
N GLY A 557 -0.64 -11.16 -34.93
CA GLY A 557 -1.08 -10.95 -33.55
C GLY A 557 -1.41 -9.46 -33.31
N LYS A 558 -2.45 -9.21 -32.52
CA LYS A 558 -2.85 -7.86 -32.15
C LYS A 558 -2.40 -7.42 -30.75
N GLY A 559 -1.84 -8.32 -29.96
CA GLY A 559 -1.48 -8.04 -28.57
C GLY A 559 -2.68 -8.07 -27.59
N ASP A 560 -3.80 -8.63 -28.01
CA ASP A 560 -5.03 -8.82 -27.21
C ASP A 560 -5.48 -10.30 -27.18
N GLY A 561 -4.59 -11.24 -27.53
CA GLY A 561 -4.88 -12.65 -27.66
C GLY A 561 -5.67 -13.01 -28.93
N THR A 562 -5.90 -12.05 -29.85
CA THR A 562 -6.58 -12.27 -31.12
C THR A 562 -5.70 -11.91 -32.31
N PHE A 563 -6.16 -12.26 -33.52
CA PHE A 563 -5.38 -12.09 -34.74
C PHE A 563 -6.08 -11.19 -35.77
N ALA A 564 -5.29 -10.51 -36.57
CA ALA A 564 -5.80 -9.77 -37.73
C ALA A 564 -6.32 -10.73 -38.82
N ALA A 565 -7.03 -10.18 -39.79
CA ALA A 565 -7.47 -10.95 -40.95
C ALA A 565 -6.27 -11.57 -41.68
N ARG A 566 -6.41 -12.86 -42.08
CA ARG A 566 -5.34 -13.59 -42.76
C ARG A 566 -4.85 -12.89 -44.03
N GLN A 567 -3.56 -12.99 -44.27
CA GLN A 567 -2.94 -12.54 -45.52
C GLN A 567 -2.26 -13.73 -46.23
N ARG A 568 -2.30 -13.71 -47.55
CA ARG A 568 -1.74 -14.81 -48.35
C ARG A 568 -0.22 -14.66 -48.45
N VAL A 569 0.52 -15.67 -48.02
CA VAL A 569 1.98 -15.74 -48.21
C VAL A 569 2.31 -16.36 -49.57
N GLY A 570 1.77 -17.54 -49.92
CA GLY A 570 2.05 -18.19 -51.15
C GLY A 570 1.37 -19.57 -51.28
N GLY A 571 1.38 -20.12 -52.48
CA GLY A 571 0.89 -21.48 -52.78
C GLY A 571 2.04 -22.49 -52.89
N GLY A 572 1.67 -23.77 -53.06
CA GLY A 572 2.64 -24.87 -53.24
C GLY A 572 3.07 -25.57 -51.97
N TRP A 573 2.44 -25.25 -50.79
CA TRP A 573 2.80 -25.79 -49.50
C TRP A 573 2.30 -27.24 -49.26
N GLN A 574 1.43 -27.76 -50.12
CA GLN A 574 1.00 -29.18 -50.06
C GLN A 574 2.13 -30.19 -50.27
N VAL A 575 3.33 -29.75 -50.67
CA VAL A 575 4.52 -30.60 -50.81
C VAL A 575 5.14 -30.94 -49.47
N TYR A 576 4.83 -30.16 -48.42
CA TYR A 576 5.38 -30.37 -47.10
C TYR A 576 4.44 -31.19 -46.23
N ASP A 577 5.02 -32.20 -45.52
CA ASP A 577 4.31 -32.98 -44.53
C ASP A 577 4.29 -32.32 -43.17
N ARG A 578 5.28 -31.48 -42.86
CA ARG A 578 5.45 -30.81 -41.58
C ARG A 578 6.07 -29.45 -41.77
N ILE A 579 5.56 -28.51 -40.98
CA ILE A 579 6.18 -27.20 -40.80
C ILE A 579 6.33 -26.94 -39.29
N THR A 580 7.31 -26.15 -38.86
CA THR A 580 7.45 -25.64 -37.52
C THR A 580 8.18 -24.29 -37.54
N GLY A 581 7.81 -23.37 -36.63
CA GLY A 581 8.33 -22.00 -36.60
C GLY A 581 8.54 -21.48 -35.16
N GLY A 582 8.67 -20.19 -35.04
CA GLY A 582 8.74 -19.50 -33.75
C GLY A 582 10.15 -19.39 -33.15
N SER A 583 11.20 -19.84 -33.85
CA SER A 583 12.57 -19.79 -33.37
C SER A 583 13.51 -19.14 -34.38
N ASP A 584 14.50 -18.39 -33.95
CA ASP A 584 15.60 -17.87 -34.75
C ASP A 584 16.60 -19.01 -34.99
N LEU A 585 16.58 -19.61 -36.16
CA LEU A 585 17.38 -20.80 -36.53
C LEU A 585 18.69 -20.46 -37.25
N ASP A 586 18.83 -19.20 -37.69
CA ASP A 586 20.03 -18.75 -38.39
C ASP A 586 20.82 -17.66 -37.70
N GLY A 587 20.36 -17.22 -36.51
CA GLY A 587 21.07 -16.27 -35.63
C GLY A 587 20.94 -14.81 -36.04
N ASP A 588 19.93 -14.46 -36.85
CA ASP A 588 19.70 -13.08 -37.33
C ASP A 588 18.74 -12.27 -36.41
N GLY A 589 18.22 -12.88 -35.35
CA GLY A 589 17.32 -12.28 -34.39
C GLY A 589 15.84 -12.30 -34.81
N ARG A 590 15.46 -13.04 -35.86
CA ARG A 590 14.08 -13.17 -36.35
C ARG A 590 13.63 -14.60 -36.29
N ALA A 591 12.31 -14.77 -36.10
CA ALA A 591 11.72 -16.11 -36.14
C ALA A 591 11.70 -16.66 -37.56
N ASP A 592 12.20 -17.88 -37.74
CA ASP A 592 12.26 -18.64 -38.99
C ASP A 592 11.19 -19.72 -39.06
N LEU A 593 10.96 -20.26 -40.26
CA LEU A 593 10.12 -21.42 -40.49
C LEU A 593 10.94 -22.53 -41.17
N VAL A 594 10.85 -23.75 -40.65
CA VAL A 594 11.35 -24.93 -41.35
C VAL A 594 10.22 -25.79 -41.85
N ALA A 595 10.44 -26.45 -42.98
CA ALA A 595 9.48 -27.35 -43.61
C ALA A 595 10.16 -28.64 -44.09
N VAL A 596 9.52 -29.78 -43.83
CA VAL A 596 9.96 -31.09 -44.30
C VAL A 596 9.06 -31.56 -45.43
N ASP A 597 9.62 -31.83 -46.60
CA ASP A 597 8.84 -32.34 -47.72
C ASP A 597 8.62 -33.87 -47.65
N LYS A 598 7.79 -34.38 -48.56
CA LYS A 598 7.42 -35.79 -48.64
C LYS A 598 8.62 -36.69 -48.97
N ALA A 599 9.72 -36.14 -49.49
CA ALA A 599 10.99 -36.89 -49.70
C ALA A 599 11.88 -36.91 -48.45
N GLY A 600 11.50 -36.18 -47.39
CA GLY A 600 12.25 -36.03 -46.15
C GLY A 600 13.37 -35.01 -46.24
N ASP A 601 13.29 -34.08 -47.17
CA ASP A 601 14.23 -32.97 -47.28
C ASP A 601 13.75 -31.82 -46.39
N LEU A 602 14.68 -31.22 -45.58
CA LEU A 602 14.44 -30.08 -44.71
C LEU A 602 14.80 -28.80 -45.44
N TYR A 603 13.88 -27.85 -45.39
CA TYR A 603 14.05 -26.50 -45.95
C TYR A 603 13.88 -25.43 -44.86
N LEU A 604 14.78 -24.45 -44.88
CA LEU A 604 14.67 -23.23 -44.10
C LEU A 604 14.02 -22.11 -44.91
N TYR A 605 13.07 -21.39 -44.32
CA TYR A 605 12.51 -20.16 -44.78
C TYR A 605 12.86 -19.06 -43.75
N LYS A 606 13.81 -18.19 -44.08
CA LYS A 606 14.26 -17.15 -43.20
C LYS A 606 13.19 -16.09 -43.00
N GLY A 607 12.98 -15.67 -41.74
CA GLY A 607 12.12 -14.55 -41.41
C GLY A 607 12.70 -13.23 -41.95
N THR A 608 11.83 -12.37 -42.48
CA THR A 608 12.23 -11.06 -43.02
C THR A 608 11.89 -9.88 -42.07
N GLY A 609 11.01 -10.09 -41.09
CA GLY A 609 10.41 -9.03 -40.28
C GLY A 609 9.45 -8.11 -41.07
N ASN A 610 8.97 -8.56 -42.23
CA ASN A 610 8.09 -7.78 -43.10
C ASN A 610 6.76 -8.51 -43.32
N ALA A 611 5.68 -7.96 -42.81
CA ALA A 611 4.33 -8.52 -42.93
C ALA A 611 3.91 -8.84 -44.38
N SER A 612 4.33 -8.05 -45.38
CA SER A 612 3.97 -8.25 -46.81
C SER A 612 4.73 -9.39 -47.50
N ALA A 613 5.90 -9.80 -46.92
CA ALA A 613 6.73 -10.87 -47.44
C ALA A 613 7.46 -11.54 -46.27
N PRO A 614 6.74 -12.27 -45.38
CA PRO A 614 7.28 -12.69 -44.08
C PRO A 614 8.49 -13.64 -44.18
N TYR A 615 8.65 -14.32 -45.29
CA TYR A 615 9.74 -15.28 -45.50
C TYR A 615 10.51 -15.01 -46.76
N ALA A 616 11.82 -15.20 -46.71
CA ALA A 616 12.72 -15.27 -47.87
C ALA A 616 12.54 -16.58 -48.62
N ALA A 617 13.14 -16.66 -49.84
CA ALA A 617 13.16 -17.89 -50.60
C ALA A 617 13.79 -19.06 -49.83
N ARG A 618 13.17 -20.25 -49.93
CA ARG A 618 13.62 -21.44 -49.20
C ARG A 618 15.05 -21.85 -49.55
N LYS A 619 15.77 -22.35 -48.55
CA LYS A 619 17.09 -22.97 -48.68
C LYS A 619 16.99 -24.41 -48.17
N LYS A 620 17.46 -25.43 -48.96
CA LYS A 620 17.57 -26.80 -48.45
C LYS A 620 18.71 -26.86 -47.45
N THR A 621 18.44 -27.33 -46.22
CA THR A 621 19.39 -27.35 -45.10
C THR A 621 19.63 -28.76 -44.58
N GLY A 622 18.85 -29.78 -44.99
CA GLY A 622 19.00 -31.13 -44.54
C GLY A 622 18.30 -32.16 -45.42
N HIS A 623 18.53 -33.44 -45.13
CA HIS A 623 17.85 -34.59 -45.74
C HIS A 623 17.67 -35.71 -44.73
N GLY A 624 16.76 -36.65 -44.99
CA GLY A 624 16.51 -37.79 -44.11
C GLY A 624 15.57 -37.51 -42.94
N TRP A 625 14.86 -36.39 -42.97
CA TRP A 625 13.94 -35.96 -41.89
C TRP A 625 12.57 -36.67 -41.93
N GLY A 626 12.28 -37.45 -42.97
CA GLY A 626 11.05 -38.22 -43.10
C GLY A 626 10.88 -39.35 -42.06
N VAL A 627 11.92 -39.63 -41.23
CA VAL A 627 11.88 -40.62 -40.15
C VAL A 627 11.15 -40.09 -38.89
N TYR A 628 10.93 -38.78 -38.81
CA TYR A 628 10.29 -38.15 -37.67
C TYR A 628 8.80 -37.99 -37.93
N ASN A 629 7.98 -38.23 -36.89
CA ASN A 629 6.54 -37.97 -36.90
C ASN A 629 6.18 -36.59 -36.38
N GLN A 630 7.08 -35.93 -35.63
CA GLN A 630 6.95 -34.54 -35.18
C GLN A 630 8.33 -33.87 -35.15
N ILE A 631 8.38 -32.60 -35.53
CA ILE A 631 9.54 -31.70 -35.41
C ILE A 631 9.02 -30.40 -34.78
N THR A 632 9.75 -29.88 -33.79
CA THR A 632 9.37 -28.68 -33.06
C THR A 632 10.60 -27.77 -32.94
N ALA A 633 10.44 -26.51 -33.31
CA ALA A 633 11.41 -25.46 -33.06
C ALA A 633 11.23 -25.01 -31.60
N VAL A 634 12.28 -25.10 -30.79
CA VAL A 634 12.19 -24.95 -29.32
C VAL A 634 13.01 -23.78 -28.78
N GLY A 635 13.53 -22.93 -29.67
CA GLY A 635 14.49 -21.90 -29.26
C GLY A 635 15.85 -22.47 -28.88
N ASN A 636 16.75 -21.69 -28.33
CA ASN A 636 18.09 -22.14 -27.93
C ASN A 636 18.04 -22.74 -26.52
N ILE A 637 17.72 -24.06 -26.42
CA ILE A 637 17.55 -24.78 -25.15
C ILE A 637 18.84 -25.37 -24.59
N ALA A 638 19.88 -25.42 -25.38
CA ALA A 638 21.10 -26.17 -25.04
C ALA A 638 22.41 -25.42 -25.32
N GLY A 639 22.35 -24.10 -25.51
CA GLY A 639 23.51 -23.21 -25.65
C GLY A 639 24.20 -23.31 -27.01
N GLY A 640 23.46 -23.61 -28.07
CA GLY A 640 23.93 -23.51 -29.46
C GLY A 640 24.15 -22.07 -29.92
N ALA A 641 24.57 -21.90 -31.21
CA ALA A 641 24.75 -20.57 -31.80
C ALA A 641 23.41 -19.90 -32.20
N ALA A 642 22.34 -20.69 -32.29
CA ALA A 642 20.99 -20.28 -32.68
C ALA A 642 19.96 -21.25 -32.10
N GLY A 643 18.70 -21.11 -32.48
CA GLY A 643 17.62 -21.98 -32.02
C GLY A 643 17.78 -23.42 -32.40
N ASP A 644 17.35 -24.34 -31.54
CA ASP A 644 17.44 -25.79 -31.64
C ASP A 644 16.12 -26.38 -32.16
N LEU A 645 16.20 -27.62 -32.67
CA LEU A 645 15.04 -28.45 -32.99
C LEU A 645 15.00 -29.68 -32.10
N VAL A 646 13.82 -30.06 -31.66
CA VAL A 646 13.56 -31.42 -31.17
C VAL A 646 12.74 -32.17 -32.22
N ALA A 647 13.07 -33.46 -32.40
CA ALA A 647 12.41 -34.29 -33.37
C ALA A 647 12.08 -35.67 -32.77
N ARG A 648 10.79 -36.06 -32.83
CA ARG A 648 10.31 -37.35 -32.35
C ARG A 648 10.20 -38.31 -33.50
N ASP A 649 10.85 -39.47 -33.36
CA ASP A 649 10.72 -40.55 -34.36
C ASP A 649 9.44 -41.39 -34.10
N LYS A 650 9.15 -42.32 -35.05
CA LYS A 650 7.99 -43.22 -34.97
C LYS A 650 8.02 -44.16 -33.75
N ASP A 651 9.18 -44.43 -33.20
CA ASP A 651 9.37 -45.30 -32.04
C ASP A 651 9.23 -44.54 -30.70
N GLY A 652 8.94 -43.23 -30.78
CA GLY A 652 8.78 -42.36 -29.63
C GLY A 652 10.09 -41.95 -28.97
N VAL A 653 11.18 -41.99 -29.69
CA VAL A 653 12.46 -41.43 -29.24
C VAL A 653 12.52 -39.97 -29.64
N LEU A 654 12.81 -39.10 -28.68
CA LEU A 654 13.07 -37.69 -28.92
C LEU A 654 14.56 -37.42 -29.12
N TRP A 655 14.87 -36.68 -30.15
CA TRP A 655 16.21 -36.29 -30.57
C TRP A 655 16.36 -34.78 -30.54
N LEU A 656 17.51 -34.30 -30.06
CA LEU A 656 17.91 -32.88 -30.09
C LEU A 656 18.84 -32.63 -31.28
N TYR A 657 18.60 -31.53 -31.98
CA TYR A 657 19.46 -30.99 -33.03
C TYR A 657 19.87 -29.56 -32.65
N LEU A 658 21.16 -29.38 -32.35
CA LEU A 658 21.69 -28.04 -32.00
C LEU A 658 21.84 -27.18 -33.24
N GLY A 659 21.31 -25.95 -33.17
CA GLY A 659 21.44 -24.93 -34.22
C GLY A 659 22.88 -24.44 -34.35
N LYS A 660 23.35 -24.24 -35.62
CA LYS A 660 24.71 -23.76 -35.92
C LYS A 660 24.77 -22.25 -36.25
N GLY A 661 23.64 -21.56 -36.28
CA GLY A 661 23.56 -20.13 -36.63
C GLY A 661 23.60 -19.87 -38.14
N ASP A 662 23.38 -20.87 -38.97
CA ASP A 662 23.29 -20.75 -40.45
C ASP A 662 22.07 -21.48 -41.04
N GLY A 663 21.15 -21.90 -40.17
CA GLY A 663 19.97 -22.69 -40.48
C GLY A 663 20.27 -24.18 -40.70
N THR A 664 21.51 -24.64 -40.39
CA THR A 664 21.87 -26.05 -40.36
C THR A 664 22.04 -26.52 -38.91
N PHE A 665 22.07 -27.84 -38.72
CA PHE A 665 22.08 -28.43 -37.38
C PHE A 665 23.29 -29.35 -37.18
N ALA A 666 23.72 -29.52 -35.93
CA ALA A 666 24.70 -30.51 -35.54
C ALA A 666 24.12 -31.93 -35.64
N ALA A 667 24.97 -32.93 -35.49
CA ALA A 667 24.52 -34.31 -35.37
C ALA A 667 23.57 -34.48 -34.20
N ARG A 668 22.47 -35.24 -34.41
CA ARG A 668 21.45 -35.45 -33.40
C ARG A 668 21.97 -36.11 -32.12
N THR A 669 21.45 -35.65 -30.99
CA THR A 669 21.68 -36.25 -29.68
C THR A 669 20.36 -36.86 -29.16
N LYS A 670 20.43 -38.09 -28.63
CA LYS A 670 19.24 -38.76 -28.08
C LYS A 670 18.89 -38.16 -26.73
N ILE A 671 17.65 -37.65 -26.58
CA ILE A 671 17.10 -37.18 -25.30
C ILE A 671 16.52 -38.35 -24.50
N GLY A 672 15.65 -39.17 -25.10
CA GLY A 672 15.01 -40.28 -24.40
C GLY A 672 13.89 -40.92 -25.22
N GLY A 673 13.29 -41.99 -24.68
CA GLY A 673 12.13 -42.68 -25.27
C GLY A 673 10.84 -42.35 -24.49
N GLY A 674 9.72 -42.91 -25.02
CA GLY A 674 8.41 -42.77 -24.39
C GLY A 674 7.57 -41.53 -24.80
N TRP A 675 8.09 -40.75 -25.73
CA TRP A 675 7.45 -39.46 -26.14
C TRP A 675 6.19 -39.65 -27.00
N ASN A 676 5.87 -40.90 -27.43
CA ASN A 676 4.57 -41.21 -28.06
C ASN A 676 3.37 -41.14 -27.07
N ALA A 677 3.63 -40.95 -25.74
CA ALA A 677 2.61 -40.65 -24.78
C ALA A 677 1.96 -39.26 -25.02
N PHE A 678 2.64 -38.39 -25.77
CA PHE A 678 2.17 -37.03 -26.06
C PHE A 678 1.72 -36.95 -27.54
N SER A 679 0.57 -36.30 -27.76
CA SER A 679 0.09 -36.01 -29.13
C SER A 679 0.79 -34.80 -29.73
N GLN A 680 1.10 -33.80 -28.93
CA GLN A 680 1.73 -32.54 -29.35
C GLN A 680 2.96 -32.21 -28.48
N LEU A 681 3.99 -31.64 -29.12
CA LEU A 681 5.16 -31.02 -28.49
C LEU A 681 5.21 -29.55 -28.96
N VAL A 682 5.26 -28.60 -28.05
CA VAL A 682 5.19 -27.18 -28.33
C VAL A 682 6.44 -26.51 -27.76
N GLY A 683 7.19 -25.79 -28.61
CA GLY A 683 8.26 -24.91 -28.15
C GLY A 683 7.65 -23.64 -27.65
N ALA A 684 7.43 -23.50 -26.33
CA ALA A 684 6.56 -22.52 -25.75
C ALA A 684 7.24 -21.18 -25.38
N GLY A 685 8.51 -20.98 -25.75
CA GLY A 685 9.28 -19.85 -25.24
C GLY A 685 9.68 -20.08 -23.79
N ASP A 686 10.10 -19.02 -23.11
CA ASP A 686 10.48 -19.05 -21.69
C ASP A 686 9.22 -19.00 -20.82
N VAL A 687 8.81 -20.14 -20.26
CA VAL A 687 7.57 -20.29 -19.49
C VAL A 687 7.78 -20.01 -18.00
N ASP A 688 9.01 -20.19 -17.49
CA ASP A 688 9.30 -20.05 -16.06
C ASP A 688 10.22 -18.85 -15.73
N ASP A 689 10.43 -17.94 -16.71
CA ASP A 689 11.18 -16.68 -16.63
C ASP A 689 12.64 -16.91 -16.13
N ASP A 690 13.25 -18.05 -16.58
CA ASP A 690 14.63 -18.39 -16.26
C ASP A 690 15.64 -17.94 -17.35
N GLY A 691 15.15 -17.30 -18.41
CA GLY A 691 15.90 -16.81 -19.55
C GLY A 691 16.17 -17.87 -20.63
N ARG A 692 15.53 -19.03 -20.55
CA ARG A 692 15.65 -20.13 -21.50
C ARG A 692 14.30 -20.60 -22.01
N PRO A 693 14.18 -20.88 -23.34
CA PRO A 693 12.92 -21.38 -23.85
C PRO A 693 12.64 -22.82 -23.41
N ASP A 694 11.39 -23.16 -23.23
CA ASP A 694 10.87 -24.39 -22.67
C ASP A 694 10.06 -25.21 -23.68
N LEU A 695 9.69 -26.44 -23.29
CA LEU A 695 8.87 -27.35 -24.09
C LEU A 695 7.61 -27.75 -23.31
N ILE A 696 6.46 -27.60 -23.92
CA ILE A 696 5.19 -28.15 -23.42
C ILE A 696 4.87 -29.43 -24.17
N ALA A 697 4.52 -30.50 -23.45
CA ALA A 697 4.10 -31.77 -23.98
C ALA A 697 2.67 -32.07 -23.60
N TYR A 698 1.75 -32.08 -24.57
CA TYR A 698 0.32 -32.31 -24.42
C TYR A 698 -0.08 -33.72 -24.86
N GLY A 699 -0.91 -34.41 -24.08
CA GLY A 699 -1.37 -35.76 -24.43
C GLY A 699 -2.54 -36.23 -23.55
N ALA A 700 -3.12 -37.38 -23.93
CA ALA A 700 -4.25 -37.97 -23.22
C ALA A 700 -3.98 -38.28 -21.73
N GLY A 701 -2.71 -38.53 -21.37
CA GLY A 701 -2.28 -38.77 -19.99
C GLY A 701 -2.00 -37.48 -19.16
N GLY A 702 -2.19 -36.30 -19.74
CA GLY A 702 -1.94 -35.01 -19.13
C GLY A 702 -0.98 -34.14 -19.90
N THR A 703 -0.81 -32.92 -19.46
CA THR A 703 0.14 -31.93 -19.97
C THR A 703 1.30 -31.80 -19.00
N TYR A 704 2.51 -31.64 -19.56
CA TYR A 704 3.72 -31.44 -18.75
C TYR A 704 4.56 -30.31 -19.34
N LEU A 705 5.16 -29.54 -18.43
CA LEU A 705 6.19 -28.56 -18.76
C LEU A 705 7.57 -29.23 -18.64
N TYR A 706 8.42 -29.01 -19.60
CA TYR A 706 9.81 -29.45 -19.63
C TYR A 706 10.70 -28.20 -19.67
N SER A 707 11.12 -27.74 -18.47
CA SER A 707 12.01 -26.59 -18.36
C SER A 707 13.38 -26.90 -18.86
N SER A 708 13.95 -26.03 -19.67
CA SER A 708 15.27 -26.28 -20.27
C SER A 708 16.38 -26.04 -19.25
N THR A 709 17.47 -26.82 -19.39
CA THR A 709 18.61 -26.81 -18.45
C THR A 709 19.83 -26.08 -19.00
N GLY A 710 19.82 -25.73 -20.29
CA GLY A 710 20.99 -25.24 -21.00
C GLY A 710 22.02 -26.36 -21.36
N SER A 711 21.72 -27.62 -21.04
CA SER A 711 22.63 -28.74 -21.27
C SER A 711 22.16 -29.63 -22.41
N TYR A 712 22.99 -29.85 -23.44
CA TYR A 712 22.65 -30.74 -24.57
C TYR A 712 22.55 -32.21 -24.18
N THR A 713 23.14 -32.65 -23.07
CA THR A 713 23.12 -34.05 -22.59
C THR A 713 21.90 -34.38 -21.73
N ALA A 714 21.30 -33.36 -21.08
CA ALA A 714 20.12 -33.49 -20.28
C ALA A 714 19.29 -32.21 -20.44
N PRO A 715 18.70 -31.94 -21.62
CA PRO A 715 18.19 -30.64 -21.98
C PRO A 715 16.95 -30.21 -21.18
N PHE A 716 16.25 -31.13 -20.52
CA PHE A 716 14.99 -30.86 -19.87
C PHE A 716 14.88 -31.39 -18.45
N THR A 717 14.23 -30.62 -17.58
CA THR A 717 13.69 -31.05 -16.30
C THR A 717 12.16 -31.03 -16.38
N ARG A 718 11.50 -32.18 -16.18
CA ARG A 718 10.04 -32.27 -16.21
C ARG A 718 9.42 -31.65 -14.97
N ARG A 719 8.45 -30.78 -15.16
CA ARG A 719 7.63 -30.15 -14.12
C ARG A 719 6.15 -30.47 -14.32
N THR A 720 5.37 -30.36 -13.26
CA THR A 720 3.91 -30.46 -13.31
C THR A 720 3.31 -29.12 -13.73
N THR A 721 2.17 -29.18 -14.42
CA THR A 721 1.35 -28.00 -14.76
C THR A 721 -0.12 -28.38 -14.63
N THR A 722 -0.97 -27.39 -14.33
CA THR A 722 -2.42 -27.56 -14.37
C THR A 722 -3.02 -27.20 -15.74
N LEU A 723 -2.19 -26.75 -16.70
CA LEU A 723 -2.63 -26.48 -18.06
C LEU A 723 -3.28 -27.71 -18.67
N TYR A 724 -4.49 -27.55 -19.18
CA TYR A 724 -5.34 -28.62 -19.78
C TYR A 724 -5.58 -29.81 -18.86
N ALA A 725 -5.61 -29.61 -17.53
CA ALA A 725 -5.91 -30.69 -16.59
C ALA A 725 -7.32 -31.26 -16.86
N GLY A 726 -7.39 -32.56 -17.14
CA GLY A 726 -8.63 -33.23 -17.54
C GLY A 726 -9.06 -33.02 -18.99
N GLU A 727 -8.29 -32.28 -19.82
CA GLU A 727 -8.62 -31.94 -21.20
C GLU A 727 -7.66 -32.61 -22.22
N GLY A 728 -7.00 -33.71 -21.86
CA GLY A 728 -5.95 -34.33 -22.69
C GLY A 728 -6.38 -34.85 -24.07
N THR A 729 -7.68 -34.81 -24.41
CA THR A 729 -8.19 -35.17 -25.75
C THR A 729 -9.15 -34.11 -26.30
N ALA A 730 -9.25 -32.93 -25.64
CA ALA A 730 -10.17 -31.87 -26.05
C ALA A 730 -9.66 -31.16 -27.31
N PHE A 731 -8.34 -31.01 -27.45
CA PHE A 731 -7.72 -30.27 -28.53
C PHE A 731 -7.08 -31.21 -29.57
N ASP A 732 -7.27 -30.91 -30.83
CA ASP A 732 -6.67 -31.62 -31.95
C ASP A 732 -5.35 -31.00 -32.43
N ASN A 733 -5.10 -29.74 -32.05
CA ASN A 733 -3.83 -29.06 -32.26
C ASN A 733 -3.53 -28.13 -31.05
N VAL A 734 -2.29 -28.19 -30.55
CA VAL A 734 -1.75 -27.34 -29.49
C VAL A 734 -0.44 -26.74 -30.00
N LEU A 735 -0.26 -25.40 -29.94
CA LEU A 735 0.87 -24.65 -30.50
C LEU A 735 1.29 -23.51 -29.54
#